data_0f92fd74ce1802d6037b51fea569702b
#
_entry.id   0f92fd74ce1802d6037b51fea569702b
#
_cell.length_a   1.000
_cell.length_b   1.000
_cell.length_c   1.000
_cell.angle_alpha   90.00
_cell.angle_beta   90.00
_cell.angle_gamma   90.00
#
_symmetry.space_group_name_H-M   'P 1'
#
loop_
_entity.id
_entity.type
_entity.pdbx_description
1 polymer ?
#
loop_
_entity_poly.entity_id
_entity_poly.type
_entity_poly.pdbx_seq_one_letter_code
_entity_poly.pdbx_strand_id
1 'polypeptide(L)'
;MKPEVSTVTVDLAGGKQLSFETGKLAKQAHGAAVVRMGDNVVLATATANADPREGIDFFPLTVDYREYTYAGGRFPGGFIKREGRMSDREVLTSRQIDRPVRPMFAEGFKCETQVIAFVLSADASNDPDVLGINGASAALTLSDIPFLGPIGAVRVGQIGGQFIINPTYDEMRESLLNIMVVGTSDGIVMIESGAKEVSEEVVVDAIEFGHTEVKKICAALNDLRAKAGKKKREVTPPEFDQAYYDALKKKVGAELSERLDTKKHPKAESYTLVKELKKKLQAEIPAEDEAAQAKLKTYFETLRERIFREEVIEKKHRPDGRAFDEIREIWIEAGVLPRTHGSAIFTRGETQALVTTTLGTSDDMQRLEGFEGEAKKRFMLHYNFPPFSVGEVAFLRGAGRREIGHGALAERALSGVLPTEESWPYAMRVVSDILESNGSSSMATVCGASLSLMDAGVPLKSAVAGVAMGLVKEGEQYAILTDIAGAEDHYGDMDFKVAGTKDGITALQMDIKVAGITSQIMREALAQAKRGRMHILDKMESVISTGREKISDFAPRFYTVQIPVDKIRDLIGPGGKMIRSIVEQTGVKIDVEDSGLVKVASSDQASAAKALQIIGDLTATAEVGKTYLGKVTRLADFGAFVEIIPGTDGLLHISEVAEHRIGDIRDELKEGDQVLVKVLAVEGNRIKLSRKAILKEQRAKMGGGVAAEGAPAATAEGEFVAAPVTTGTLVIEGGGDFPDEAEPNFNRDGVAHAVSSDRPQGDRPHGGDRGGRGGRPGGGGRDRGRGGRGGRPGGGGRDRGRGGPGGGRH
;
A
#
# COMPACT_ATOMS: atom_id res chain seq x y z
N MET A 1 -37.37 -8.46 28.46
CA MET A 1 -38.07 -7.23 28.03
C MET A 1 -37.74 -7.00 26.57
N LYS A 2 -38.71 -6.76 25.69
CA LYS A 2 -38.46 -6.50 24.27
C LYS A 2 -37.71 -5.14 24.18
N PRO A 3 -36.62 -5.04 23.38
CA PRO A 3 -35.94 -3.77 23.24
C PRO A 3 -36.85 -2.72 22.56
N GLU A 4 -36.78 -1.50 23.02
CA GLU A 4 -37.37 -0.34 22.38
C GLU A 4 -36.42 0.11 21.27
N VAL A 5 -36.89 0.05 20.02
CA VAL A 5 -36.09 0.29 18.82
C VAL A 5 -36.58 1.57 18.15
N SER A 6 -35.66 2.49 17.91
CA SER A 6 -35.91 3.70 17.12
C SER A 6 -35.17 3.60 15.79
N THR A 7 -35.87 3.91 14.72
CA THR A 7 -35.31 3.84 13.35
C THR A 7 -35.61 5.11 12.57
N VAL A 8 -34.67 5.54 11.75
CA VAL A 8 -34.86 6.55 10.70
C VAL A 8 -34.24 6.06 9.40
N THR A 9 -34.81 6.54 8.29
CA THR A 9 -34.32 6.18 6.96
C THR A 9 -34.15 7.43 6.12
N VAL A 10 -33.13 7.45 5.27
CA VAL A 10 -32.85 8.56 4.36
C VAL A 10 -32.62 8.04 2.95
N ASP A 11 -33.31 8.62 1.98
CA ASP A 11 -33.15 8.35 0.57
C ASP A 11 -32.11 9.28 -0.04
N LEU A 12 -31.09 8.69 -0.66
CA LEU A 12 -30.00 9.37 -1.34
C LEU A 12 -30.19 9.30 -2.86
N ALA A 13 -29.47 10.14 -3.57
CA ALA A 13 -29.48 10.13 -5.04
C ALA A 13 -29.13 8.73 -5.60
N GLY A 14 -29.67 8.41 -6.78
CA GLY A 14 -29.48 7.10 -7.41
C GLY A 14 -30.26 5.96 -6.77
N GLY A 15 -31.30 6.26 -5.94
CA GLY A 15 -32.14 5.25 -5.29
C GLY A 15 -31.45 4.50 -4.15
N LYS A 16 -30.31 4.98 -3.68
CA LYS A 16 -29.62 4.42 -2.51
C LYS A 16 -30.36 4.83 -1.23
N GLN A 17 -30.54 3.90 -0.29
CA GLN A 17 -31.23 4.15 0.96
C GLN A 17 -30.34 3.76 2.15
N LEU A 18 -30.18 4.66 3.12
CA LEU A 18 -29.53 4.41 4.40
C LEU A 18 -30.61 4.29 5.50
N SER A 19 -30.46 3.33 6.40
CA SER A 19 -31.25 3.25 7.62
C SER A 19 -30.36 3.24 8.85
N PHE A 20 -30.83 3.93 9.89
CA PHE A 20 -30.15 4.03 11.18
C PHE A 20 -31.09 3.49 12.26
N GLU A 21 -30.63 2.50 13.04
CA GLU A 21 -31.37 1.84 14.12
C GLU A 21 -30.61 1.97 15.43
N THR A 22 -31.29 2.23 16.53
CA THR A 22 -30.73 2.22 17.89
C THR A 22 -31.66 1.56 18.91
N GLY A 23 -31.16 1.25 20.11
CA GLY A 23 -31.92 0.69 21.23
C GLY A 23 -31.91 -0.85 21.31
N LYS A 24 -31.39 -1.55 20.28
CA LYS A 24 -31.39 -3.02 20.22
C LYS A 24 -30.06 -3.65 20.66
N LEU A 25 -28.94 -3.17 20.12
CA LEU A 25 -27.61 -3.73 20.33
C LEU A 25 -26.76 -2.82 21.20
N ALA A 26 -25.71 -3.38 21.81
CA ALA A 26 -24.65 -2.68 22.55
C ALA A 26 -25.15 -1.66 23.59
N LYS A 27 -26.15 -1.99 24.38
CA LYS A 27 -26.85 -1.09 25.32
C LYS A 27 -25.97 -0.56 26.47
N GLN A 28 -24.80 -1.16 26.70
CA GLN A 28 -23.85 -0.69 27.72
C GLN A 28 -22.96 0.46 27.22
N ALA A 29 -22.87 0.66 25.89
CA ALA A 29 -22.19 1.82 25.34
C ALA A 29 -22.93 3.11 25.65
N HIS A 30 -22.23 4.23 25.69
CA HIS A 30 -22.84 5.55 25.86
C HIS A 30 -23.75 5.90 24.67
N GLY A 31 -23.34 5.50 23.45
CA GLY A 31 -24.15 5.53 22.25
C GLY A 31 -23.89 4.31 21.39
N ALA A 32 -24.92 3.80 20.71
CA ALA A 32 -24.80 2.69 19.78
C ALA A 32 -25.80 2.87 18.64
N ALA A 33 -25.38 2.63 17.41
CA ALA A 33 -26.22 2.66 16.23
C ALA A 33 -25.87 1.53 15.26
N VAL A 34 -26.89 0.99 14.60
CA VAL A 34 -26.71 0.07 13.46
C VAL A 34 -27.06 0.86 12.20
N VAL A 35 -26.14 0.87 11.25
CA VAL A 35 -26.36 1.51 9.93
C VAL A 35 -26.44 0.44 8.86
N ARG A 36 -27.38 0.58 7.95
CA ARG A 36 -27.60 -0.38 6.89
C ARG A 36 -27.78 0.32 5.53
N MET A 37 -27.18 -0.28 4.50
CA MET A 37 -27.44 0.00 3.09
C MET A 37 -27.48 -1.34 2.33
N GLY A 38 -28.67 -1.74 1.87
CA GLY A 38 -28.86 -3.08 1.32
C GLY A 38 -28.52 -4.16 2.35
N ASP A 39 -27.64 -5.09 2.01
CA ASP A 39 -27.16 -6.17 2.89
C ASP A 39 -25.93 -5.79 3.72
N ASN A 40 -25.37 -4.60 3.49
CA ASN A 40 -24.30 -4.08 4.32
C ASN A 40 -24.83 -3.54 5.63
N VAL A 41 -24.30 -4.03 6.74
CA VAL A 41 -24.71 -3.67 8.11
C VAL A 41 -23.48 -3.39 8.96
N VAL A 42 -23.40 -2.19 9.53
CA VAL A 42 -22.33 -1.77 10.44
C VAL A 42 -22.92 -1.41 11.80
N LEU A 43 -22.36 -1.98 12.86
CA LEU A 43 -22.61 -1.55 14.24
C LEU A 43 -21.51 -0.58 14.66
N ALA A 44 -21.89 0.62 15.06
CA ALA A 44 -20.98 1.59 15.65
C ALA A 44 -21.34 1.86 17.12
N THR A 45 -20.34 2.01 17.96
CA THR A 45 -20.49 2.30 19.39
C THR A 45 -19.57 3.45 19.78
N ALA A 46 -20.01 4.26 20.75
CA ALA A 46 -19.23 5.31 21.37
C ALA A 46 -19.26 5.16 22.90
N THR A 47 -18.08 5.19 23.50
CA THR A 47 -17.89 5.12 24.97
C THR A 47 -16.88 6.16 25.40
N ALA A 48 -17.07 6.77 26.59
CA ALA A 48 -16.12 7.73 27.15
C ALA A 48 -16.02 7.53 28.67
N ASN A 49 -14.82 7.74 29.23
CA ASN A 49 -14.65 7.76 30.68
C ASN A 49 -15.47 8.90 31.31
N ALA A 50 -15.80 8.77 32.60
CA ALA A 50 -16.54 9.81 33.33
C ALA A 50 -15.66 11.06 33.51
N ASP A 51 -14.40 10.84 33.88
CA ASP A 51 -13.43 11.87 34.21
C ASP A 51 -12.20 11.83 33.30
N PRO A 52 -11.56 12.95 33.02
CA PRO A 52 -10.31 12.99 32.31
C PRO A 52 -9.19 12.36 33.15
N ARG A 53 -8.18 11.78 32.50
CA ARG A 53 -6.98 11.27 33.17
C ARG A 53 -6.18 12.46 33.74
N GLU A 54 -5.64 12.33 34.94
CA GLU A 54 -4.81 13.35 35.59
C GLU A 54 -3.61 13.75 34.71
N GLY A 55 -3.37 15.06 34.61
CA GLY A 55 -2.24 15.62 33.87
C GLY A 55 -2.38 15.62 32.34
N ILE A 56 -3.53 15.23 31.77
CA ILE A 56 -3.72 15.21 30.33
C ILE A 56 -4.07 16.60 29.80
N ASP A 57 -3.37 17.04 28.77
CA ASP A 57 -3.56 18.35 28.13
C ASP A 57 -4.21 18.29 26.74
N PHE A 58 -4.41 17.09 26.20
CA PHE A 58 -5.05 16.82 24.90
C PHE A 58 -6.30 15.95 25.02
N PHE A 59 -7.10 15.86 23.98
CA PHE A 59 -8.27 14.98 23.88
C PHE A 59 -7.87 13.57 23.38
N PRO A 60 -7.91 12.52 24.23
CA PRO A 60 -7.58 11.17 23.82
C PRO A 60 -8.78 10.49 23.17
N LEU A 61 -8.78 10.45 21.83
CA LEU A 61 -9.76 9.75 21.01
C LEU A 61 -9.12 8.55 20.33
N THR A 62 -9.71 7.38 20.53
CA THR A 62 -9.35 6.13 19.82
C THR A 62 -10.51 5.73 18.92
N VAL A 63 -10.22 5.49 17.65
CA VAL A 63 -11.20 5.02 16.66
C VAL A 63 -10.70 3.73 16.04
N ASP A 64 -11.54 2.69 16.06
CA ASP A 64 -11.26 1.39 15.48
C ASP A 64 -12.41 0.97 14.56
N TYR A 65 -12.06 0.63 13.34
CA TYR A 65 -12.95 0.02 12.35
C TYR A 65 -12.47 -1.38 12.05
N ARG A 66 -13.38 -2.37 12.03
CA ARG A 66 -13.03 -3.78 11.84
C ARG A 66 -13.92 -4.45 10.81
N GLU A 67 -13.26 -5.17 9.90
CA GLU A 67 -13.87 -6.01 8.88
C GLU A 67 -13.60 -7.49 9.21
N TYR A 68 -14.48 -8.10 9.99
CA TYR A 68 -14.38 -9.53 10.24
C TYR A 68 -14.87 -10.34 9.05
N THR A 69 -14.15 -11.38 8.69
CA THR A 69 -14.43 -12.21 7.50
C THR A 69 -15.80 -12.90 7.56
N TYR A 70 -16.34 -13.11 8.76
CA TYR A 70 -17.70 -13.65 8.91
C TYR A 70 -18.79 -12.75 8.31
N ALA A 71 -18.54 -11.44 8.21
CA ALA A 71 -19.49 -10.50 7.60
C ALA A 71 -19.72 -10.79 6.12
N GLY A 72 -18.74 -11.34 5.40
CA GLY A 72 -18.84 -11.87 4.05
C GLY A 72 -19.09 -13.38 3.98
N GLY A 73 -19.47 -14.03 5.10
CA GLY A 73 -19.74 -15.47 5.16
C GLY A 73 -18.50 -16.35 4.96
N ARG A 74 -17.29 -15.86 5.28
CA ARG A 74 -16.02 -16.55 5.02
C ARG A 74 -15.22 -16.79 6.29
N PHE A 75 -14.27 -17.75 6.22
CA PHE A 75 -13.25 -17.96 7.25
C PHE A 75 -12.04 -17.08 6.96
N PRO A 76 -11.36 -16.57 8.00
CA PRO A 76 -10.07 -15.92 7.82
C PRO A 76 -9.06 -16.82 7.11
N GLY A 77 -8.25 -16.27 6.24
CA GLY A 77 -7.12 -16.92 5.64
C GLY A 77 -6.08 -17.39 6.68
N GLY A 78 -4.96 -17.96 6.24
CA GLY A 78 -3.87 -18.39 7.08
C GLY A 78 -4.17 -19.63 7.94
N PHE A 79 -3.19 -20.04 8.76
CA PHE A 79 -3.25 -21.26 9.56
C PHE A 79 -4.14 -21.12 10.81
N ILE A 80 -4.07 -19.96 11.49
CA ILE A 80 -4.74 -19.73 12.79
C ILE A 80 -6.25 -19.62 12.66
N LYS A 81 -6.77 -19.29 11.46
CA LYS A 81 -8.19 -19.09 11.19
C LYS A 81 -8.87 -18.05 12.11
N ARG A 82 -8.13 -17.01 12.45
CA ARG A 82 -8.60 -15.87 13.24
C ARG A 82 -7.96 -14.60 12.71
N GLU A 83 -8.73 -13.52 12.68
CA GLU A 83 -8.21 -12.19 12.35
C GLU A 83 -7.18 -11.76 13.40
N GLY A 84 -6.07 -11.24 12.92
CA GLY A 84 -4.97 -10.77 13.75
C GLY A 84 -4.87 -9.24 13.77
N ARG A 85 -3.73 -8.76 13.27
CA ARG A 85 -3.45 -7.33 13.13
C ARG A 85 -4.44 -6.68 12.16
N MET A 86 -4.77 -5.41 12.41
CA MET A 86 -5.60 -4.62 11.49
C MET A 86 -4.93 -4.56 10.11
N SER A 87 -5.72 -4.75 9.07
CA SER A 87 -5.31 -4.51 7.69
C SER A 87 -5.11 -3.01 7.43
N ASP A 88 -4.35 -2.67 6.39
CA ASP A 88 -4.17 -1.26 5.99
C ASP A 88 -5.52 -0.60 5.68
N ARG A 89 -6.46 -1.33 5.07
CA ARG A 89 -7.83 -0.85 4.82
C ARG A 89 -8.56 -0.49 6.12
N GLU A 90 -8.54 -1.37 7.12
CA GLU A 90 -9.15 -1.09 8.43
C GLU A 90 -8.50 0.12 9.12
N VAL A 91 -7.18 0.27 9.00
CA VAL A 91 -6.45 1.44 9.52
C VAL A 91 -6.85 2.71 8.79
N LEU A 92 -6.96 2.68 7.47
CA LEU A 92 -7.35 3.84 6.66
C LEU A 92 -8.79 4.26 6.95
N THR A 93 -9.73 3.32 7.03
CA THR A 93 -11.13 3.62 7.38
C THR A 93 -11.24 4.14 8.82
N SER A 94 -10.47 3.59 9.79
CA SER A 94 -10.39 4.15 11.14
C SER A 94 -9.97 5.63 11.12
N ARG A 95 -9.02 5.99 10.27
CA ARG A 95 -8.57 7.38 10.09
C ARG A 95 -9.64 8.26 9.41
N GLN A 96 -10.37 7.72 8.44
CA GLN A 96 -11.48 8.42 7.77
C GLN A 96 -12.64 8.71 8.74
N ILE A 97 -12.80 7.89 9.78
CA ILE A 97 -13.75 8.15 10.87
C ILE A 97 -13.17 9.16 11.88
N ASP A 98 -11.92 8.97 12.33
CA ASP A 98 -11.29 9.81 13.39
C ASP A 98 -11.19 11.29 12.97
N ARG A 99 -10.71 11.55 11.74
CA ARG A 99 -10.43 12.91 11.25
C ARG A 99 -11.66 13.83 11.29
N PRO A 100 -12.83 13.46 10.74
CA PRO A 100 -14.00 14.35 10.75
C PRO A 100 -14.73 14.40 12.08
N VAL A 101 -14.63 13.38 12.95
CA VAL A 101 -15.31 13.42 14.25
C VAL A 101 -14.50 14.19 15.30
N ARG A 102 -13.17 14.18 15.22
CA ARG A 102 -12.29 14.79 16.23
C ARG A 102 -12.52 16.29 16.44
N PRO A 103 -12.66 17.15 15.42
CA PRO A 103 -12.92 18.58 15.59
C PRO A 103 -14.33 18.88 16.10
N MET A 104 -15.21 17.89 16.14
CA MET A 104 -16.63 18.05 16.51
C MET A 104 -16.90 17.80 18.01
N PHE A 105 -15.88 17.67 18.85
CA PHE A 105 -16.08 17.60 20.29
C PHE A 105 -16.04 18.98 20.92
N ALA A 106 -16.83 19.14 22.01
CA ALA A 106 -16.87 20.41 22.72
C ALA A 106 -15.51 20.81 23.29
N GLU A 107 -15.17 22.07 23.20
CA GLU A 107 -13.94 22.63 23.76
C GLU A 107 -13.84 22.34 25.27
N GLY A 108 -12.65 21.95 25.72
CA GLY A 108 -12.39 21.55 27.09
C GLY A 108 -12.74 20.11 27.43
N PHE A 109 -13.36 19.36 26.55
CA PHE A 109 -13.61 17.92 26.77
C PHE A 109 -12.33 17.10 26.59
N LYS A 110 -11.86 16.44 27.68
CA LYS A 110 -10.58 15.69 27.72
C LYS A 110 -10.75 14.25 28.21
N CYS A 111 -11.98 13.76 28.37
CA CYS A 111 -12.23 12.39 28.75
C CYS A 111 -11.84 11.41 27.66
N GLU A 112 -11.11 10.36 28.02
CA GLU A 112 -10.73 9.30 27.09
C GLU A 112 -11.97 8.71 26.42
N THR A 113 -12.02 8.75 25.10
CA THR A 113 -13.18 8.38 24.29
C THR A 113 -12.77 7.33 23.26
N GLN A 114 -13.61 6.31 23.11
CA GLN A 114 -13.42 5.27 22.09
C GLN A 114 -14.66 5.14 21.21
N VAL A 115 -14.42 5.10 19.90
CA VAL A 115 -15.43 4.81 18.88
C VAL A 115 -15.02 3.53 18.18
N ILE A 116 -15.92 2.54 18.12
CA ILE A 116 -15.68 1.27 17.45
C ILE A 116 -16.78 1.03 16.43
N ALA A 117 -16.41 0.73 15.18
CA ALA A 117 -17.31 0.34 14.11
C ALA A 117 -16.98 -1.08 13.63
N PHE A 118 -17.96 -1.99 13.70
CA PHE A 118 -17.84 -3.38 13.24
C PHE A 118 -18.74 -3.63 12.05
N VAL A 119 -18.16 -4.15 10.97
CA VAL A 119 -18.95 -4.67 9.86
C VAL A 119 -19.56 -6.01 10.27
N LEU A 120 -20.89 -6.07 10.35
CA LEU A 120 -21.62 -7.26 10.78
C LEU A 120 -22.11 -8.08 9.60
N SER A 121 -22.35 -7.44 8.45
CA SER A 121 -22.73 -8.05 7.18
C SER A 121 -22.19 -7.19 6.05
N ALA A 122 -21.67 -7.82 5.00
CA ALA A 122 -21.20 -7.14 3.79
C ALA A 122 -21.56 -7.95 2.55
N ASP A 123 -22.09 -7.28 1.55
CA ASP A 123 -22.23 -7.81 0.20
C ASP A 123 -20.88 -7.70 -0.56
N ALA A 124 -20.78 -8.32 -1.71
CA ALA A 124 -19.58 -8.25 -2.54
C ALA A 124 -19.59 -7.03 -3.49
N SER A 125 -20.55 -6.13 -3.36
CA SER A 125 -20.80 -5.06 -4.32
C SER A 125 -20.51 -3.67 -3.79
N ASN A 126 -20.74 -3.42 -2.49
CA ASN A 126 -20.65 -2.09 -1.91
C ASN A 126 -19.61 -2.02 -0.79
N ASP A 127 -18.88 -0.90 -0.73
CA ASP A 127 -17.90 -0.63 0.33
C ASP A 127 -18.62 -0.22 1.62
N PRO A 128 -18.40 -0.91 2.76
CA PRO A 128 -19.05 -0.55 4.03
C PRO A 128 -18.38 0.62 4.78
N ASP A 129 -17.29 1.18 4.29
CA ASP A 129 -16.55 2.26 4.96
C ASP A 129 -17.37 3.53 5.20
N VAL A 130 -18.19 3.94 4.22
CA VAL A 130 -19.15 5.06 4.37
C VAL A 130 -20.12 4.81 5.53
N LEU A 131 -20.55 3.55 5.72
CA LEU A 131 -21.44 3.18 6.83
C LEU A 131 -20.70 3.29 8.18
N GLY A 132 -19.40 3.01 8.21
CA GLY A 132 -18.55 3.18 9.39
C GLY A 132 -18.53 4.63 9.88
N ILE A 133 -18.34 5.61 8.96
CA ILE A 133 -18.33 7.04 9.29
C ILE A 133 -19.71 7.49 9.78
N ASN A 134 -20.78 7.16 9.05
CA ASN A 134 -22.13 7.50 9.40
C ASN A 134 -22.58 6.84 10.71
N GLY A 135 -22.15 5.61 10.96
CA GLY A 135 -22.41 4.89 12.20
C GLY A 135 -21.74 5.53 13.42
N ALA A 136 -20.47 5.90 13.29
CA ALA A 136 -19.74 6.63 14.32
C ALA A 136 -20.42 7.95 14.66
N SER A 137 -20.83 8.72 13.64
CA SER A 137 -21.61 9.94 13.80
C SER A 137 -22.94 9.70 14.54
N ALA A 138 -23.68 8.68 14.16
CA ALA A 138 -24.95 8.30 14.80
C ALA A 138 -24.73 7.91 16.27
N ALA A 139 -23.75 7.06 16.58
CA ALA A 139 -23.44 6.62 17.93
C ALA A 139 -23.03 7.80 18.84
N LEU A 140 -22.18 8.70 18.36
CA LEU A 140 -21.78 9.90 19.06
C LEU A 140 -22.95 10.86 19.25
N THR A 141 -23.77 11.07 18.22
CA THR A 141 -24.95 11.95 18.27
C THR A 141 -26.00 11.48 19.31
N LEU A 142 -26.19 10.17 19.40
CA LEU A 142 -27.14 9.54 20.34
C LEU A 142 -26.62 9.46 21.78
N SER A 143 -25.29 9.50 21.98
CA SER A 143 -24.65 9.37 23.30
C SER A 143 -24.83 10.63 24.16
N ASP A 144 -24.43 10.53 25.44
CA ASP A 144 -24.27 11.67 26.35
C ASP A 144 -22.93 12.40 26.16
N ILE A 145 -22.03 11.88 25.30
CA ILE A 145 -20.73 12.49 24.99
C ILE A 145 -20.96 13.84 24.30
N PRO A 146 -20.21 14.92 24.67
CA PRO A 146 -20.42 16.27 24.15
C PRO A 146 -19.90 16.44 22.71
N PHE A 147 -20.59 15.81 21.78
CA PHE A 147 -20.35 15.86 20.35
C PHE A 147 -21.29 16.90 19.70
N LEU A 148 -20.73 17.85 18.96
CA LEU A 148 -21.40 18.99 18.35
C LEU A 148 -22.07 18.69 17.01
N GLY A 149 -21.84 17.48 16.44
CA GLY A 149 -22.47 17.02 15.20
C GLY A 149 -23.97 16.81 15.32
N PRO A 150 -24.60 16.19 14.30
CA PRO A 150 -24.06 15.11 13.48
C PRO A 150 -23.22 15.53 12.31
N ILE A 151 -22.39 14.59 11.83
CA ILE A 151 -21.77 14.62 10.52
C ILE A 151 -22.39 13.53 9.63
N GLY A 152 -22.43 13.77 8.32
CA GLY A 152 -22.80 12.77 7.30
C GLY A 152 -21.64 12.49 6.36
N ALA A 153 -21.61 11.32 5.76
CA ALA A 153 -20.60 10.90 4.80
C ALA A 153 -21.23 10.24 3.58
N VAL A 154 -20.73 10.58 2.41
CA VAL A 154 -21.05 9.90 1.14
C VAL A 154 -19.78 9.76 0.28
N ARG A 155 -19.77 8.74 -0.55
CA ARG A 155 -18.78 8.59 -1.62
C ARG A 155 -19.38 9.10 -2.92
N VAL A 156 -18.62 9.88 -3.68
CA VAL A 156 -19.03 10.39 -5.00
C VAL A 156 -18.09 9.80 -6.06
N GLY A 157 -18.68 9.14 -7.05
CA GLY A 157 -18.02 8.72 -8.29
C GLY A 157 -18.46 9.56 -9.47
N GLN A 158 -17.77 9.42 -10.62
CA GLN A 158 -18.14 10.04 -11.88
C GLN A 158 -17.99 9.05 -13.03
N ILE A 159 -19.09 8.75 -13.71
CA ILE A 159 -19.13 7.85 -14.88
C ILE A 159 -19.91 8.57 -16.01
N GLY A 160 -19.34 8.60 -17.20
CA GLY A 160 -19.98 9.27 -18.34
C GLY A 160 -20.31 10.74 -18.10
N GLY A 161 -19.55 11.43 -17.27
CA GLY A 161 -19.76 12.84 -16.89
C GLY A 161 -20.84 13.05 -15.82
N GLN A 162 -21.50 11.99 -15.31
CA GLN A 162 -22.52 12.08 -14.26
C GLN A 162 -21.96 11.67 -12.91
N PHE A 163 -22.38 12.36 -11.85
CA PHE A 163 -22.02 12.01 -10.48
C PHE A 163 -22.92 10.92 -9.93
N ILE A 164 -22.34 9.97 -9.22
CA ILE A 164 -23.00 8.83 -8.60
C ILE A 164 -22.68 8.81 -7.10
N ILE A 165 -23.73 8.62 -6.26
CA ILE A 165 -23.56 8.49 -4.80
C ILE A 165 -23.34 7.03 -4.43
N ASN A 166 -22.34 6.80 -3.56
CA ASN A 166 -21.98 5.48 -3.03
C ASN A 166 -21.90 4.41 -4.14
N PRO A 167 -21.07 4.63 -5.17
CA PRO A 167 -20.91 3.69 -6.28
C PRO A 167 -20.49 2.31 -5.77
N THR A 168 -20.92 1.27 -6.48
CA THR A 168 -20.47 -0.12 -6.26
C THR A 168 -19.01 -0.30 -6.65
N TYR A 169 -18.39 -1.43 -6.27
CA TYR A 169 -17.02 -1.73 -6.69
C TYR A 169 -16.86 -1.75 -8.22
N ASP A 170 -17.84 -2.27 -8.96
CA ASP A 170 -17.81 -2.29 -10.43
C ASP A 170 -17.92 -0.87 -11.01
N GLU A 171 -18.85 -0.07 -10.54
CA GLU A 171 -19.00 1.34 -10.92
C GLU A 171 -17.71 2.14 -10.59
N MET A 172 -17.03 1.81 -9.48
CA MET A 172 -15.76 2.46 -9.11
C MET A 172 -14.60 2.13 -10.04
N ARG A 173 -14.56 0.95 -10.66
CA ARG A 173 -13.52 0.61 -11.66
C ARG A 173 -13.63 1.50 -12.90
N GLU A 174 -14.85 1.83 -13.32
CA GLU A 174 -15.12 2.71 -14.47
C GLU A 174 -15.01 4.20 -14.11
N SER A 175 -15.22 4.54 -12.85
CA SER A 175 -15.24 5.92 -12.38
C SER A 175 -13.91 6.63 -12.57
N LEU A 176 -14.00 7.91 -13.01
CA LEU A 176 -12.88 8.84 -13.08
C LEU A 176 -12.56 9.48 -11.72
N LEU A 177 -13.53 9.46 -10.79
CA LEU A 177 -13.43 10.11 -9.49
C LEU A 177 -13.87 9.14 -8.39
N ASN A 178 -13.13 9.13 -7.29
CA ASN A 178 -13.45 8.45 -6.05
C ASN A 178 -13.24 9.45 -4.91
N ILE A 179 -14.29 10.15 -4.51
CA ILE A 179 -14.18 11.17 -3.48
C ILE A 179 -15.10 10.86 -2.30
N MET A 180 -14.53 10.76 -1.10
CA MET A 180 -15.25 10.70 0.16
C MET A 180 -15.52 12.13 0.62
N VAL A 181 -16.79 12.50 0.76
CA VAL A 181 -17.24 13.81 1.24
C VAL A 181 -17.86 13.63 2.61
N VAL A 182 -17.30 14.30 3.62
CA VAL A 182 -17.80 14.27 4.99
C VAL A 182 -18.02 15.70 5.47
N GLY A 183 -19.18 15.96 6.07
CA GLY A 183 -19.53 17.30 6.53
C GLY A 183 -20.69 17.33 7.53
N THR A 184 -20.98 18.53 7.98
CA THR A 184 -22.17 18.88 8.74
C THR A 184 -23.29 19.41 7.80
N SER A 185 -24.41 19.85 8.36
CA SER A 185 -25.40 20.63 7.60
C SER A 185 -24.84 21.93 7.01
N ASP A 186 -23.83 22.51 7.66
CA ASP A 186 -23.36 23.88 7.40
C ASP A 186 -22.11 23.93 6.53
N GLY A 187 -21.31 22.84 6.49
CA GLY A 187 -20.08 22.80 5.71
C GLY A 187 -19.38 21.46 5.68
N ILE A 188 -18.37 21.39 4.84
CA ILE A 188 -17.48 20.24 4.70
C ILE A 188 -16.48 20.23 5.85
N VAL A 189 -16.16 19.03 6.36
CA VAL A 189 -15.18 18.81 7.43
C VAL A 189 -13.98 18.01 6.93
N MET A 190 -14.21 17.05 6.04
CA MET A 190 -13.13 16.20 5.51
C MET A 190 -13.42 15.76 4.09
N ILE A 191 -12.39 15.75 3.28
CA ILE A 191 -12.40 15.17 1.93
C ILE A 191 -11.22 14.24 1.79
N GLU A 192 -11.43 13.11 1.11
CA GLU A 192 -10.37 12.20 0.68
C GLU A 192 -10.70 11.66 -0.70
N SER A 193 -9.79 11.87 -1.67
CA SER A 193 -10.05 11.56 -3.08
C SER A 193 -8.88 10.86 -3.75
N GLY A 194 -9.23 9.95 -4.68
CA GLY A 194 -8.42 9.53 -5.80
C GLY A 194 -9.13 9.90 -7.10
N ALA A 195 -8.39 10.27 -8.13
CA ALA A 195 -8.94 10.67 -9.41
C ALA A 195 -8.04 10.25 -10.58
N LYS A 196 -8.60 10.20 -11.78
CA LYS A 196 -7.89 9.92 -13.02
C LYS A 196 -7.81 11.22 -13.84
N GLU A 197 -6.95 12.17 -13.38
CA GLU A 197 -6.70 13.47 -14.03
C GLU A 197 -7.98 14.31 -14.24
N VAL A 198 -8.76 14.46 -13.17
CA VAL A 198 -10.00 15.24 -13.17
C VAL A 198 -9.71 16.71 -12.93
N SER A 199 -10.42 17.62 -13.61
CA SER A 199 -10.24 19.07 -13.43
C SER A 199 -10.65 19.56 -12.04
N GLU A 200 -10.06 20.67 -11.60
CA GLU A 200 -10.35 21.30 -10.32
C GLU A 200 -11.84 21.67 -10.18
N GLU A 201 -12.48 22.11 -11.26
CA GLU A 201 -13.90 22.49 -11.29
C GLU A 201 -14.79 21.28 -11.03
N VAL A 202 -14.55 20.16 -11.73
CA VAL A 202 -15.31 18.92 -11.56
C VAL A 202 -15.17 18.39 -10.13
N VAL A 203 -14.00 18.53 -9.50
CA VAL A 203 -13.79 18.14 -8.10
C VAL A 203 -14.67 18.98 -7.17
N VAL A 204 -14.74 20.30 -7.35
CA VAL A 204 -15.61 21.17 -6.53
C VAL A 204 -17.08 20.82 -6.73
N ASP A 205 -17.51 20.62 -7.96
CA ASP A 205 -18.90 20.28 -8.27
C ASP A 205 -19.29 18.91 -7.66
N ALA A 206 -18.37 17.93 -7.66
CA ALA A 206 -18.56 16.65 -7.00
C ALA A 206 -18.69 16.79 -5.46
N ILE A 207 -17.91 17.68 -4.85
CA ILE A 207 -17.99 18.00 -3.43
C ILE A 207 -19.33 18.63 -3.08
N GLU A 208 -19.79 19.63 -3.86
CA GLU A 208 -21.07 20.29 -3.66
C GLU A 208 -22.25 19.30 -3.82
N PHE A 209 -22.17 18.42 -4.84
CA PHE A 209 -23.15 17.36 -5.04
C PHE A 209 -23.20 16.41 -3.85
N GLY A 210 -22.03 15.94 -3.37
CA GLY A 210 -21.93 15.08 -2.18
C GLY A 210 -22.46 15.77 -0.90
N HIS A 211 -22.15 17.05 -0.69
CA HIS A 211 -22.61 17.80 0.46
C HIS A 211 -24.15 17.95 0.51
N THR A 212 -24.80 18.00 -0.64
CA THR A 212 -26.27 17.99 -0.71
C THR A 212 -26.85 16.71 -0.07
N GLU A 213 -26.21 15.58 -0.30
CA GLU A 213 -26.61 14.30 0.28
C GLU A 213 -26.21 14.18 1.76
N VAL A 214 -25.05 14.71 2.13
CA VAL A 214 -24.60 14.82 3.53
C VAL A 214 -25.61 15.56 4.41
N LYS A 215 -26.19 16.65 3.92
CA LYS A 215 -27.25 17.40 4.64
C LYS A 215 -28.48 16.56 4.97
N LYS A 216 -28.89 15.67 4.04
CA LYS A 216 -30.01 14.75 4.27
C LYS A 216 -29.70 13.76 5.38
N ILE A 217 -28.47 13.22 5.40
CA ILE A 217 -28.01 12.32 6.46
C ILE A 217 -27.99 13.04 7.82
N CYS A 218 -27.47 14.25 7.89
CA CYS A 218 -27.45 15.05 9.11
C CYS A 218 -28.86 15.32 9.64
N ALA A 219 -29.81 15.64 8.77
CA ALA A 219 -31.21 15.83 9.14
C ALA A 219 -31.82 14.53 9.74
N ALA A 220 -31.61 13.37 9.08
CA ALA A 220 -32.09 12.09 9.59
C ALA A 220 -31.48 11.72 10.96
N LEU A 221 -30.19 12.01 11.17
CA LEU A 221 -29.52 11.78 12.46
C LEU A 221 -30.04 12.72 13.57
N ASN A 222 -30.39 13.96 13.25
CA ASN A 222 -31.05 14.87 14.19
C ASN A 222 -32.47 14.36 14.56
N ASP A 223 -33.22 13.83 13.61
CA ASP A 223 -34.52 13.19 13.88
C ASP A 223 -34.37 11.96 14.78
N LEU A 224 -33.34 11.15 14.56
CA LEU A 224 -33.06 10.00 15.43
C LEU A 224 -32.64 10.44 16.83
N ARG A 225 -31.85 11.50 16.95
CA ARG A 225 -31.46 12.13 18.23
C ARG A 225 -32.68 12.62 18.99
N ALA A 226 -33.66 13.25 18.33
CA ALA A 226 -34.88 13.70 18.96
C ALA A 226 -35.73 12.54 19.52
N LYS A 227 -35.69 11.36 18.86
CA LYS A 227 -36.41 10.14 19.28
C LYS A 227 -35.74 9.38 20.41
N ALA A 228 -34.43 9.26 20.40
CA ALA A 228 -33.69 8.31 21.23
C ALA A 228 -32.35 8.85 21.79
N GLY A 229 -32.01 10.12 21.56
CA GLY A 229 -30.76 10.72 22.00
C GLY A 229 -30.74 10.97 23.52
N LYS A 230 -29.55 10.85 24.11
CA LYS A 230 -29.31 11.18 25.50
C LYS A 230 -28.97 12.68 25.65
N LYS A 231 -29.25 13.26 26.84
CA LYS A 231 -28.76 14.60 27.19
C LYS A 231 -27.23 14.59 27.17
N LYS A 232 -26.64 15.57 26.51
CA LYS A 232 -25.17 15.71 26.48
C LYS A 232 -24.64 16.11 27.86
N ARG A 233 -23.45 15.60 28.21
CA ARG A 233 -22.68 16.04 29.37
C ARG A 233 -22.36 17.50 29.21
N GLU A 234 -22.46 18.23 30.30
CA GLU A 234 -22.09 19.65 30.35
C GLU A 234 -20.57 19.74 30.46
N VAL A 235 -19.95 20.47 29.56
CA VAL A 235 -18.53 20.80 29.61
C VAL A 235 -18.44 22.29 29.80
N THR A 236 -17.79 22.70 30.88
CA THR A 236 -17.50 24.13 31.10
C THR A 236 -16.16 24.42 30.44
N PRO A 237 -16.11 25.17 29.34
CA PRO A 237 -14.83 25.59 28.76
C PRO A 237 -14.01 26.31 29.82
N PRO A 238 -12.69 26.19 29.85
CA PRO A 238 -11.86 26.94 30.76
C PRO A 238 -12.06 28.46 30.49
N GLU A 239 -12.34 29.20 31.53
CA GLU A 239 -12.51 30.66 31.44
C GLU A 239 -11.19 31.29 30.97
N PHE A 240 -11.27 32.09 29.90
CA PHE A 240 -10.08 32.74 29.34
C PHE A 240 -9.74 34.00 30.14
N ASP A 241 -8.60 33.98 30.85
CA ASP A 241 -8.09 35.10 31.59
C ASP A 241 -7.41 36.14 30.68
N GLN A 242 -8.21 37.08 30.16
CA GLN A 242 -7.74 38.13 29.27
C GLN A 242 -6.63 38.97 29.90
N ALA A 243 -6.72 39.27 31.19
CA ALA A 243 -5.74 40.10 31.91
C ALA A 243 -4.36 39.41 31.97
N TYR A 244 -4.35 38.10 32.24
CA TYR A 244 -3.13 37.28 32.22
C TYR A 244 -2.55 37.23 30.82
N TYR A 245 -3.38 37.01 29.81
CA TYR A 245 -2.95 36.96 28.41
C TYR A 245 -2.30 38.29 27.99
N ASP A 246 -2.93 39.43 28.27
CA ASP A 246 -2.43 40.75 27.90
C ASP A 246 -1.11 41.06 28.61
N ALA A 247 -0.98 40.68 29.88
CA ALA A 247 0.26 40.82 30.64
C ALA A 247 1.38 39.98 30.02
N LEU A 248 1.10 38.74 29.64
CA LEU A 248 2.05 37.86 28.97
C LEU A 248 2.44 38.38 27.57
N LYS A 249 1.45 38.84 26.77
CA LYS A 249 1.70 39.43 25.43
C LYS A 249 2.58 40.69 25.55
N LYS A 250 2.30 41.54 26.54
CA LYS A 250 3.14 42.72 26.80
C LYS A 250 4.57 42.37 27.24
N LYS A 251 4.74 41.32 28.04
CA LYS A 251 6.03 40.91 28.60
C LYS A 251 6.93 40.27 27.55
N VAL A 252 6.41 39.36 26.70
CA VAL A 252 7.25 38.54 25.81
C VAL A 252 6.77 38.52 24.37
N GLY A 253 5.68 39.16 23.98
CA GLY A 253 5.08 39.06 22.65
C GLY A 253 6.05 39.48 21.54
N ALA A 254 6.77 40.57 21.68
CA ALA A 254 7.75 41.03 20.68
C ALA A 254 8.97 40.09 20.57
N GLU A 255 9.49 39.61 21.71
CA GLU A 255 10.60 38.68 21.77
C GLU A 255 10.18 37.33 21.17
N LEU A 256 8.95 36.87 21.42
CA LEU A 256 8.42 35.63 20.89
C LEU A 256 8.19 35.72 19.36
N SER A 257 7.64 36.83 18.86
CA SER A 257 7.45 37.08 17.42
C SER A 257 8.78 37.06 16.68
N GLU A 258 9.84 37.70 17.25
CA GLU A 258 11.17 37.70 16.67
C GLU A 258 11.77 36.28 16.61
N ARG A 259 11.63 35.48 17.67
CA ARG A 259 12.11 34.09 17.73
C ARG A 259 11.34 33.12 16.84
N LEU A 260 10.11 33.43 16.47
CA LEU A 260 9.29 32.66 15.52
C LEU A 260 9.56 32.99 14.06
N ASP A 261 10.32 34.07 13.78
CA ASP A 261 10.72 34.46 12.42
C ASP A 261 11.79 33.49 11.89
N THR A 262 11.33 32.49 11.11
CA THR A 262 12.21 31.43 10.58
C THR A 262 13.06 31.92 9.40
N LYS A 263 12.85 33.14 8.91
CA LYS A 263 13.76 33.79 7.96
C LYS A 263 15.07 34.20 8.66
N LYS A 264 14.97 34.60 9.95
CA LYS A 264 16.13 34.95 10.75
C LYS A 264 16.76 33.75 11.46
N HIS A 265 15.93 32.89 11.97
CA HIS A 265 16.31 31.71 12.76
C HIS A 265 15.86 30.43 12.06
N PRO A 266 16.74 29.62 11.48
CA PRO A 266 16.36 28.31 10.94
C PRO A 266 15.54 27.52 11.96
N LYS A 267 14.66 26.63 11.47
CA LYS A 267 13.66 25.90 12.29
C LYS A 267 14.22 25.36 13.61
N ALA A 268 15.36 24.65 13.58
CA ALA A 268 15.95 24.05 14.78
C ALA A 268 16.41 25.10 15.81
N GLU A 269 16.93 26.23 15.34
CA GLU A 269 17.33 27.36 16.18
C GLU A 269 16.10 28.07 16.76
N SER A 270 15.10 28.39 15.93
CA SER A 270 13.82 28.98 16.37
C SER A 270 13.16 28.13 17.46
N TYR A 271 13.07 26.81 17.27
CA TYR A 271 12.52 25.91 18.30
C TYR A 271 13.31 25.95 19.61
N THR A 272 14.64 26.01 19.52
CA THR A 272 15.51 26.10 20.70
C THR A 272 15.28 27.43 21.43
N LEU A 273 15.29 28.56 20.72
CA LEU A 273 15.07 29.88 21.27
C LEU A 273 13.69 30.04 21.93
N VAL A 274 12.63 29.51 21.30
CA VAL A 274 11.28 29.49 21.85
C VAL A 274 11.21 28.63 23.12
N LYS A 275 11.87 27.45 23.11
CA LYS A 275 11.94 26.58 24.30
C LYS A 275 12.71 27.22 25.45
N GLU A 276 13.78 27.94 25.17
CA GLU A 276 14.54 28.70 26.18
C GLU A 276 13.71 29.83 26.78
N LEU A 277 12.98 30.58 25.94
CA LEU A 277 12.08 31.62 26.43
C LEU A 277 11.00 31.06 27.36
N LYS A 278 10.38 29.93 26.96
CA LYS A 278 9.39 29.21 27.77
C LYS A 278 9.98 28.75 29.09
N LYS A 279 11.19 28.17 29.09
CA LYS A 279 11.89 27.76 30.33
C LYS A 279 12.21 28.93 31.24
N LYS A 280 12.63 30.08 30.71
CA LYS A 280 12.89 31.31 31.45
C LYS A 280 11.65 31.76 32.17
N LEU A 281 10.50 31.79 31.50
CA LEU A 281 9.21 32.14 32.10
C LEU A 281 8.76 31.13 33.18
N GLN A 282 8.96 29.84 32.92
CA GLN A 282 8.66 28.77 33.89
C GLN A 282 9.52 28.89 35.16
N ALA A 283 10.78 29.31 35.06
CA ALA A 283 11.66 29.48 36.22
C ALA A 283 11.27 30.66 37.12
N GLU A 284 10.43 31.59 36.65
CA GLU A 284 9.87 32.69 37.46
C GLU A 284 8.71 32.22 38.35
N ILE A 285 8.15 31.03 38.10
CA ILE A 285 7.03 30.45 38.84
C ILE A 285 7.58 29.38 39.76
N PRO A 286 7.16 29.35 41.05
CA PRO A 286 7.57 28.30 41.97
C PRO A 286 7.27 26.91 41.40
N ALA A 287 8.21 25.97 41.54
CA ALA A 287 8.07 24.61 41.01
C ALA A 287 6.86 23.85 41.61
N GLU A 288 6.47 24.20 42.80
CA GLU A 288 5.34 23.58 43.55
C GLU A 288 3.95 24.13 43.08
N ASP A 289 3.94 25.24 42.31
CA ASP A 289 2.70 25.83 41.79
C ASP A 289 2.38 25.25 40.40
N GLU A 290 1.94 23.99 40.41
CA GLU A 290 1.58 23.24 39.20
C GLU A 290 0.48 23.94 38.39
N ALA A 291 -0.48 24.63 39.09
CA ALA A 291 -1.57 25.34 38.44
C ALA A 291 -1.07 26.54 37.63
N ALA A 292 -0.15 27.33 38.18
CA ALA A 292 0.46 28.46 37.49
C ALA A 292 1.37 28.00 36.34
N GLN A 293 2.11 26.90 36.54
CA GLN A 293 2.92 26.28 35.48
C GLN A 293 2.04 25.79 34.31
N ALA A 294 0.93 25.13 34.58
CA ALA A 294 -0.02 24.68 33.57
C ALA A 294 -0.69 25.88 32.85
N LYS A 295 -1.08 26.92 33.61
CA LYS A 295 -1.61 28.14 33.04
C LYS A 295 -0.64 28.83 32.10
N LEU A 296 0.62 29.01 32.53
CA LEU A 296 1.66 29.54 31.64
C LEU A 296 1.82 28.71 30.36
N LYS A 297 1.87 27.37 30.46
CA LYS A 297 2.01 26.49 29.30
C LYS A 297 0.88 26.75 28.30
N THR A 298 -0.36 26.79 28.74
CA THR A 298 -1.55 27.01 27.89
C THR A 298 -1.50 28.40 27.25
N TYR A 299 -1.32 29.45 28.03
CA TYR A 299 -1.33 30.82 27.50
C TYR A 299 -0.15 31.17 26.62
N PHE A 300 1.01 30.49 26.83
CA PHE A 300 2.16 30.66 25.97
C PHE A 300 1.89 30.06 24.56
N GLU A 301 1.26 28.88 24.48
CA GLU A 301 0.88 28.28 23.19
C GLU A 301 -0.22 29.13 22.51
N THR A 302 -1.23 29.61 23.25
CA THR A 302 -2.23 30.53 22.70
C THR A 302 -1.60 31.83 22.18
N LEU A 303 -0.59 32.36 22.88
CA LEU A 303 0.13 33.55 22.41
C LEU A 303 0.90 33.26 21.10
N ARG A 304 1.54 32.10 20.98
CA ARG A 304 2.22 31.66 19.73
C ARG A 304 1.25 31.58 18.55
N GLU A 305 0.11 30.93 18.78
CA GLU A 305 -0.94 30.80 17.77
C GLU A 305 -1.45 32.16 17.31
N ARG A 306 -1.81 33.05 18.26
CA ARG A 306 -2.34 34.36 17.92
C ARG A 306 -1.30 35.26 17.23
N ILE A 307 -0.02 35.20 17.62
CA ILE A 307 1.05 35.94 16.92
C ILE A 307 1.12 35.46 15.47
N PHE A 308 1.13 34.13 15.23
CA PHE A 308 1.15 33.57 13.88
C PHE A 308 -0.05 34.07 13.06
N ARG A 309 -1.25 33.99 13.60
CA ARG A 309 -2.50 34.38 12.92
C ARG A 309 -2.54 35.89 12.64
N GLU A 310 -2.17 36.73 13.60
CA GLU A 310 -2.06 38.20 13.44
C GLU A 310 -1.03 38.54 12.33
N GLU A 311 0.12 37.88 12.29
CA GLU A 311 1.15 38.11 11.25
C GLU A 311 0.64 37.76 9.86
N VAL A 312 -0.01 36.62 9.70
CA VAL A 312 -0.54 36.18 8.41
C VAL A 312 -1.71 37.04 7.94
N ILE A 313 -2.70 37.34 8.81
CA ILE A 313 -3.93 38.04 8.39
C ILE A 313 -3.72 39.55 8.31
N GLU A 314 -3.10 40.16 9.33
CA GLU A 314 -2.99 41.61 9.39
C GLU A 314 -1.74 42.15 8.68
N LYS A 315 -0.60 41.53 8.93
CA LYS A 315 0.68 41.99 8.40
C LYS A 315 1.03 41.38 7.01
N LYS A 316 0.23 40.40 6.53
CA LYS A 316 0.46 39.65 5.30
C LYS A 316 1.87 39.06 5.23
N HIS A 317 2.35 38.56 6.38
CA HIS A 317 3.71 38.04 6.56
C HIS A 317 3.65 36.56 7.01
N ARG A 318 4.39 35.70 6.29
CA ARG A 318 4.62 34.31 6.68
C ARG A 318 5.87 34.19 7.55
N PRO A 319 5.97 33.21 8.47
CA PRO A 319 7.13 33.06 9.37
C PRO A 319 8.49 32.98 8.67
N ASP A 320 8.55 32.44 7.46
CA ASP A 320 9.77 32.32 6.63
C ASP A 320 9.93 33.47 5.63
N GLY A 321 9.04 34.44 5.63
CA GLY A 321 9.08 35.63 4.77
C GLY A 321 8.69 35.41 3.31
N ARG A 322 8.19 34.21 2.93
CA ARG A 322 7.67 33.95 1.57
C ARG A 322 6.37 34.69 1.28
N ALA A 323 6.09 34.93 0.00
CA ALA A 323 4.74 35.32 -0.44
C ALA A 323 3.76 34.17 -0.24
N PHE A 324 2.44 34.46 -0.22
CA PHE A 324 1.40 33.46 0.07
C PHE A 324 1.29 32.34 -0.97
N ASP A 325 1.70 32.58 -2.20
CA ASP A 325 1.73 31.62 -3.31
C ASP A 325 3.13 31.10 -3.64
N GLU A 326 4.14 31.47 -2.86
CA GLU A 326 5.53 31.08 -3.08
C GLU A 326 5.83 29.70 -2.49
N ILE A 327 6.57 28.89 -3.26
CA ILE A 327 7.03 27.56 -2.88
C ILE A 327 8.48 27.65 -2.42
N ARG A 328 8.83 26.87 -1.39
CA ARG A 328 10.23 26.73 -0.93
C ARG A 328 11.15 26.24 -2.05
N GLU A 329 12.42 26.51 -1.94
CA GLU A 329 13.44 26.04 -2.87
C GLU A 329 13.35 24.52 -3.04
N ILE A 330 13.40 24.07 -4.31
CA ILE A 330 13.33 22.65 -4.67
C ILE A 330 14.67 22.19 -5.20
N TRP A 331 15.22 21.13 -4.62
CA TRP A 331 16.40 20.42 -5.09
C TRP A 331 16.03 18.95 -5.34
N ILE A 332 16.48 18.41 -6.47
CA ILE A 332 16.13 17.07 -6.94
C ILE A 332 17.36 16.37 -7.48
N GLU A 333 17.49 15.09 -7.17
CA GLU A 333 18.50 14.21 -7.76
C GLU A 333 17.86 12.86 -8.08
N ALA A 334 18.06 12.33 -9.29
CA ALA A 334 17.56 11.05 -9.74
C ALA A 334 18.70 10.06 -10.00
N GLY A 335 18.49 8.76 -9.72
CA GLY A 335 19.50 7.72 -9.92
C GLY A 335 20.61 7.72 -8.86
N VAL A 336 20.29 8.11 -7.62
CA VAL A 336 21.29 8.30 -6.53
C VAL A 336 21.81 7.00 -5.93
N LEU A 337 21.09 5.90 -6.01
CA LEU A 337 21.46 4.63 -5.39
C LEU A 337 21.83 3.59 -6.45
N PRO A 338 23.06 3.03 -6.41
CA PRO A 338 23.60 2.25 -7.53
C PRO A 338 22.96 0.85 -7.71
N ARG A 339 22.31 0.30 -6.70
CA ARG A 339 21.75 -1.06 -6.75
C ARG A 339 20.22 -1.13 -6.82
N THR A 340 19.54 0.00 -6.58
CA THR A 340 18.09 0.08 -6.71
C THR A 340 17.67 0.04 -8.19
N HIS A 341 16.42 -0.28 -8.46
CA HIS A 341 15.93 -0.28 -9.84
C HIS A 341 15.61 1.13 -10.33
N GLY A 342 15.23 2.02 -9.41
CA GLY A 342 15.13 3.46 -9.57
C GLY A 342 15.23 4.13 -8.21
N SER A 343 15.72 5.37 -8.16
CA SER A 343 15.84 6.15 -6.94
C SER A 343 15.82 7.64 -7.20
N ALA A 344 15.27 8.41 -6.26
CA ALA A 344 15.30 9.86 -6.31
C ALA A 344 15.37 10.47 -4.91
N ILE A 345 16.04 11.60 -4.79
CA ILE A 345 15.92 12.51 -3.66
C ILE A 345 15.08 13.70 -4.12
N PHE A 346 14.06 14.01 -3.36
CA PHE A 346 13.27 15.22 -3.53
C PHE A 346 13.33 16.04 -2.26
N THR A 347 13.83 17.25 -2.37
CA THR A 347 13.96 18.19 -1.26
C THR A 347 13.18 19.46 -1.58
N ARG A 348 12.42 19.94 -0.61
CA ARG A 348 11.66 21.18 -0.67
C ARG A 348 11.87 21.95 0.64
N GLY A 349 12.76 22.94 0.62
CA GLY A 349 13.25 23.57 1.84
C GLY A 349 13.81 22.54 2.82
N GLU A 350 13.30 22.51 4.05
CA GLU A 350 13.69 21.58 5.11
C GLU A 350 12.78 20.31 5.13
N THR A 351 12.33 19.85 3.96
CA THR A 351 11.60 18.58 3.82
C THR A 351 12.23 17.75 2.73
N GLN A 352 12.76 16.58 3.08
CA GLN A 352 13.50 15.71 2.17
C GLN A 352 12.98 14.28 2.22
N ALA A 353 12.76 13.71 1.05
CA ALA A 353 12.38 12.31 0.86
C ALA A 353 13.39 11.60 -0.03
N LEU A 354 13.93 10.48 0.42
CA LEU A 354 14.65 9.51 -0.40
C LEU A 354 13.65 8.44 -0.84
N VAL A 355 13.44 8.32 -2.13
CA VAL A 355 12.44 7.39 -2.67
C VAL A 355 13.09 6.38 -3.59
N THR A 356 12.75 5.11 -3.39
CA THR A 356 13.30 4.00 -4.16
C THR A 356 12.19 3.20 -4.82
N THR A 357 12.44 2.73 -6.04
CA THR A 357 11.54 1.84 -6.78
C THR A 357 12.19 0.48 -6.97
N THR A 358 11.43 -0.57 -6.70
CA THR A 358 11.80 -1.97 -6.98
C THR A 358 10.78 -2.54 -7.96
N LEU A 359 11.26 -3.12 -9.05
CA LEU A 359 10.47 -3.86 -10.03
C LEU A 359 10.53 -5.34 -9.70
N GLY A 360 9.39 -6.00 -9.70
CA GLY A 360 9.23 -7.40 -9.39
C GLY A 360 8.38 -8.13 -10.44
N THR A 361 8.04 -9.38 -10.16
CA THR A 361 7.22 -10.25 -11.00
C THR A 361 5.82 -10.41 -10.42
N SER A 362 4.95 -11.18 -11.05
CA SER A 362 3.59 -11.51 -10.55
C SER A 362 3.59 -12.16 -9.16
N ASP A 363 4.65 -12.91 -8.80
CA ASP A 363 4.81 -13.50 -7.47
C ASP A 363 5.02 -12.48 -6.35
N ASP A 364 5.55 -11.30 -6.71
CA ASP A 364 5.85 -10.22 -5.78
C ASP A 364 4.63 -9.30 -5.54
N MET A 365 3.51 -9.54 -6.24
CA MET A 365 2.26 -8.81 -6.02
C MET A 365 1.69 -9.10 -4.64
N GLN A 366 1.19 -8.06 -3.97
CA GLN A 366 0.51 -8.20 -2.69
C GLN A 366 -0.86 -8.87 -2.90
N ARG A 367 -1.11 -9.95 -2.16
CA ARG A 367 -2.43 -10.59 -2.12
C ARG A 367 -3.30 -9.87 -1.10
N LEU A 368 -4.47 -9.45 -1.52
CA LEU A 368 -5.47 -8.79 -0.70
C LEU A 368 -6.70 -9.69 -0.59
N GLU A 369 -7.22 -9.84 0.63
CA GLU A 369 -8.47 -10.53 0.89
C GLU A 369 -9.48 -9.49 1.40
N GLY A 370 -10.45 -9.12 0.57
CA GLY A 370 -11.51 -8.17 0.90
C GLY A 370 -12.89 -8.80 0.80
N PHE A 371 -13.96 -8.06 1.09
CA PHE A 371 -15.34 -8.53 0.88
C PHE A 371 -15.67 -8.79 -0.59
N GLU A 372 -15.07 -8.05 -1.50
CA GLU A 372 -15.15 -8.25 -2.94
C GLU A 372 -14.46 -9.53 -3.46
N GLY A 373 -13.63 -10.18 -2.63
CA GLY A 373 -12.88 -11.38 -2.98
C GLY A 373 -11.37 -11.24 -2.77
N GLU A 374 -10.63 -12.16 -3.40
CA GLU A 374 -9.17 -12.09 -3.47
C GLU A 374 -8.76 -11.19 -4.64
N ALA A 375 -7.84 -10.29 -4.39
CA ALA A 375 -7.26 -9.41 -5.39
C ALA A 375 -5.72 -9.42 -5.30
N LYS A 376 -5.05 -9.15 -6.42
CA LYS A 376 -3.62 -8.93 -6.47
C LYS A 376 -3.35 -7.44 -6.68
N LYS A 377 -2.56 -6.86 -5.81
CA LYS A 377 -2.15 -5.46 -5.90
C LYS A 377 -0.75 -5.40 -6.49
N ARG A 378 -0.64 -4.83 -7.68
CA ARG A 378 0.58 -4.73 -8.47
C ARG A 378 1.47 -3.55 -8.06
N PHE A 379 0.87 -2.46 -7.60
CA PHE A 379 1.56 -1.25 -7.18
C PHE A 379 1.42 -1.07 -5.68
N MET A 380 2.53 -0.88 -4.99
CA MET A 380 2.62 -0.68 -3.54
C MET A 380 3.50 0.53 -3.26
N LEU A 381 3.03 1.44 -2.41
CA LEU A 381 3.83 2.56 -1.93
C LEU A 381 3.88 2.55 -0.40
N HIS A 382 5.06 2.39 0.16
CA HIS A 382 5.33 2.39 1.59
C HIS A 382 6.04 3.68 1.99
N TYR A 383 5.57 4.28 3.06
CA TYR A 383 6.10 5.53 3.60
C TYR A 383 6.65 5.27 5.00
N ASN A 384 7.86 5.72 5.26
CA ASN A 384 8.53 5.61 6.54
C ASN A 384 8.88 7.00 7.07
N PHE A 385 8.63 7.20 8.37
CA PHE A 385 8.91 8.45 9.06
C PHE A 385 9.80 8.19 10.28
N PRO A 386 11.11 8.03 10.09
CA PRO A 386 12.02 7.75 11.19
C PRO A 386 12.15 8.98 12.12
N PRO A 387 12.37 8.76 13.43
CA PRO A 387 12.41 9.85 14.42
C PRO A 387 13.46 10.93 14.12
N PHE A 388 14.57 10.56 13.52
CA PHE A 388 15.62 11.51 13.17
C PHE A 388 15.18 12.57 12.15
N SER A 389 14.14 12.31 11.36
CA SER A 389 13.61 13.27 10.38
C SER A 389 13.08 14.56 11.01
N VAL A 390 12.79 14.55 12.29
CA VAL A 390 12.40 15.71 13.11
C VAL A 390 13.35 15.95 14.29
N GLY A 391 14.53 15.29 14.28
CA GLY A 391 15.54 15.44 15.34
C GLY A 391 15.18 14.78 16.67
N GLU A 392 14.29 13.78 16.66
CA GLU A 392 13.87 13.06 17.86
C GLU A 392 14.62 11.75 18.05
N VAL A 393 14.71 11.31 19.31
CA VAL A 393 15.20 9.98 19.70
C VAL A 393 14.01 9.15 20.17
N ALA A 394 13.68 8.10 19.41
CA ALA A 394 12.59 7.17 19.74
C ALA A 394 12.90 5.76 19.23
N PHE A 395 12.22 4.76 19.78
CA PHE A 395 12.32 3.39 19.28
C PHE A 395 11.78 3.28 17.84
N LEU A 396 12.54 2.64 16.98
CA LEU A 396 12.08 2.30 15.64
C LEU A 396 11.03 1.16 15.74
N ARG A 397 9.80 1.50 15.38
CA ARG A 397 8.66 0.57 15.38
C ARG A 397 8.21 0.31 13.94
N GLY A 398 7.35 -0.69 13.74
CA GLY A 398 6.67 -0.88 12.45
C GLY A 398 5.78 0.33 12.12
N ALA A 399 5.34 0.41 10.85
CA ALA A 399 4.53 1.52 10.36
C ALA A 399 3.30 1.78 11.23
N GLY A 400 3.17 2.99 11.70
CA GLY A 400 2.01 3.47 12.46
C GLY A 400 0.86 3.90 11.54
N ARG A 401 -0.30 4.22 12.12
CA ARG A 401 -1.50 4.66 11.38
C ARG A 401 -1.24 5.88 10.48
N ARG A 402 -0.37 6.82 10.93
CA ARG A 402 0.00 8.01 10.15
C ARG A 402 0.79 7.65 8.90
N GLU A 403 1.76 6.76 9.05
CA GLU A 403 2.63 6.30 7.96
C GLU A 403 1.84 5.53 6.90
N ILE A 404 0.93 4.64 7.31
CA ILE A 404 -0.01 3.94 6.41
C ILE A 404 -0.87 4.96 5.66
N GLY A 405 -1.40 5.98 6.34
CA GLY A 405 -2.23 7.02 5.71
C GLY A 405 -1.49 7.87 4.69
N HIS A 406 -0.24 8.26 4.98
CA HIS A 406 0.61 9.05 4.05
C HIS A 406 1.03 8.21 2.83
N GLY A 407 1.39 6.94 3.05
CA GLY A 407 1.69 6.00 1.97
C GLY A 407 0.50 5.79 1.04
N ALA A 408 -0.68 5.56 1.59
CA ALA A 408 -1.91 5.37 0.81
C ALA A 408 -2.32 6.61 0.01
N LEU A 409 -2.10 7.82 0.54
CA LEU A 409 -2.34 9.06 -0.22
C LEU A 409 -1.41 9.17 -1.43
N ALA A 410 -0.12 8.93 -1.24
CA ALA A 410 0.86 8.97 -2.32
C ALA A 410 0.63 7.84 -3.35
N GLU A 411 0.24 6.66 -2.90
CA GLU A 411 -0.14 5.54 -3.77
C GLU A 411 -1.33 5.89 -4.67
N ARG A 412 -2.40 6.46 -4.08
CA ARG A 412 -3.57 6.93 -4.86
C ARG A 412 -3.19 8.01 -5.87
N ALA A 413 -2.31 8.93 -5.48
CA ALA A 413 -1.87 10.01 -6.36
C ALA A 413 -1.20 9.51 -7.64
N LEU A 414 -0.50 8.38 -7.58
CA LEU A 414 0.22 7.82 -8.72
C LEU A 414 -0.57 6.76 -9.48
N SER A 415 -1.55 6.11 -8.84
CA SER A 415 -2.28 4.97 -9.43
C SER A 415 -2.95 5.31 -10.77
N GLY A 416 -3.43 6.54 -10.95
CA GLY A 416 -4.10 6.99 -12.18
C GLY A 416 -3.20 7.20 -13.39
N VAL A 417 -1.87 7.23 -13.21
CA VAL A 417 -0.88 7.46 -14.27
C VAL A 417 0.02 6.27 -14.57
N LEU A 418 -0.17 5.16 -13.85
CA LEU A 418 0.61 3.94 -14.07
C LEU A 418 0.24 3.26 -15.39
N PRO A 419 1.20 2.60 -16.06
CA PRO A 419 0.91 1.80 -17.25
C PRO A 419 0.03 0.60 -16.91
N THR A 420 -0.71 0.06 -17.89
CA THR A 420 -1.50 -1.17 -17.73
C THR A 420 -0.60 -2.40 -17.56
N GLU A 421 -1.14 -3.50 -17.05
CA GLU A 421 -0.36 -4.74 -16.85
C GLU A 421 0.10 -5.34 -18.18
N GLU A 422 -0.71 -5.19 -19.23
CA GLU A 422 -0.37 -5.67 -20.57
C GLU A 422 0.83 -4.93 -21.18
N SER A 423 0.91 -3.61 -20.94
CA SER A 423 2.00 -2.76 -21.45
C SER A 423 3.26 -2.83 -20.59
N TRP A 424 3.11 -3.11 -19.28
CA TRP A 424 4.20 -3.12 -18.30
C TRP A 424 3.96 -4.17 -17.21
N PRO A 425 4.39 -5.43 -17.42
CA PRO A 425 4.00 -6.58 -16.59
C PRO A 425 4.75 -6.68 -15.25
N TYR A 426 5.26 -5.58 -14.72
CA TYR A 426 5.98 -5.57 -13.46
C TYR A 426 5.07 -5.29 -12.27
N ALA A 427 5.30 -6.02 -11.17
CA ALA A 427 4.94 -5.56 -9.84
C ALA A 427 5.89 -4.42 -9.46
N MET A 428 5.35 -3.34 -8.89
CA MET A 428 6.10 -2.13 -8.55
C MET A 428 5.97 -1.86 -7.05
N ARG A 429 7.10 -1.80 -6.36
CA ARG A 429 7.15 -1.39 -4.95
C ARG A 429 7.97 -0.13 -4.82
N VAL A 430 7.33 0.93 -4.34
CA VAL A 430 7.98 2.21 -4.00
C VAL A 430 8.11 2.32 -2.49
N VAL A 431 9.26 2.73 -2.01
CA VAL A 431 9.53 3.02 -0.60
C VAL A 431 10.03 4.45 -0.49
N SER A 432 9.38 5.24 0.35
CA SER A 432 9.75 6.61 0.66
C SER A 432 10.22 6.72 2.10
N ASP A 433 11.50 7.00 2.30
CA ASP A 433 12.10 7.29 3.58
C ASP A 433 12.24 8.80 3.76
N ILE A 434 11.59 9.34 4.78
CA ILE A 434 11.64 10.78 5.07
C ILE A 434 12.90 11.07 5.88
N LEU A 435 13.81 11.85 5.28
CA LEU A 435 15.10 12.18 5.90
C LEU A 435 15.01 13.47 6.72
N GLU A 436 14.19 14.43 6.27
CA GLU A 436 13.91 15.69 6.98
C GLU A 436 12.43 16.06 6.82
N SER A 437 11.82 16.70 7.81
CA SER A 437 10.42 17.12 7.75
C SER A 437 10.16 18.47 8.39
N ASN A 438 9.67 19.41 7.57
CA ASN A 438 9.10 20.70 7.97
C ASN A 438 7.88 21.04 7.11
N GLY A 439 6.80 20.26 7.26
CA GLY A 439 5.54 20.40 6.50
C GLY A 439 5.48 19.52 5.26
N SER A 440 4.37 18.82 5.14
CA SER A 440 3.93 17.99 4.00
C SER A 440 4.98 17.05 3.38
N SER A 441 5.55 16.17 4.19
CA SER A 441 6.42 15.08 3.72
C SER A 441 5.70 14.09 2.78
N SER A 442 4.36 13.94 2.91
CA SER A 442 3.57 13.11 1.98
C SER A 442 3.58 13.65 0.55
N MET A 443 3.57 14.99 0.36
CA MET A 443 3.65 15.58 -0.97
C MET A 443 5.07 15.52 -1.54
N ALA A 444 6.10 15.58 -0.70
CA ALA A 444 7.48 15.26 -1.11
C ALA A 444 7.59 13.79 -1.56
N THR A 445 6.91 12.87 -0.88
CA THR A 445 6.81 11.46 -1.28
C THR A 445 6.16 11.30 -2.67
N VAL A 446 5.07 12.01 -2.96
CA VAL A 446 4.42 11.97 -4.28
C VAL A 446 5.40 12.38 -5.38
N CYS A 447 6.09 13.50 -5.20
CA CYS A 447 7.06 14.01 -6.17
C CYS A 447 8.25 13.04 -6.34
N GLY A 448 8.85 12.59 -5.22
CA GLY A 448 9.97 11.66 -5.24
C GLY A 448 9.61 10.28 -5.82
N ALA A 449 8.38 9.79 -5.57
CA ALA A 449 7.91 8.52 -6.11
C ALA A 449 7.68 8.60 -7.62
N SER A 450 7.11 9.72 -8.12
CA SER A 450 7.01 9.97 -9.57
C SER A 450 8.38 9.93 -10.23
N LEU A 451 9.37 10.63 -9.67
CA LEU A 451 10.74 10.67 -10.17
C LEU A 451 11.43 9.29 -10.10
N SER A 452 11.29 8.57 -8.98
CA SER A 452 11.88 7.25 -8.77
C SER A 452 11.31 6.19 -9.73
N LEU A 453 10.00 6.25 -10.04
CA LEU A 453 9.36 5.40 -11.04
C LEU A 453 9.91 5.71 -12.45
N MET A 454 10.05 6.99 -12.80
CA MET A 454 10.63 7.41 -14.08
C MET A 454 12.10 6.99 -14.18
N ASP A 455 12.88 7.09 -13.10
CA ASP A 455 14.27 6.61 -13.04
C ASP A 455 14.37 5.10 -13.19
N ALA A 456 13.36 4.34 -12.72
CA ALA A 456 13.25 2.90 -12.92
C ALA A 456 12.85 2.50 -14.35
N GLY A 457 12.55 3.46 -15.22
CA GLY A 457 12.10 3.20 -16.59
C GLY A 457 10.60 2.89 -16.71
N VAL A 458 9.80 3.11 -15.65
CA VAL A 458 8.35 2.92 -15.72
C VAL A 458 7.73 3.97 -16.66
N PRO A 459 6.99 3.55 -17.70
CA PRO A 459 6.38 4.47 -18.66
C PRO A 459 5.11 5.09 -18.07
N LEU A 460 5.28 6.04 -17.13
CA LEU A 460 4.17 6.81 -16.59
C LEU A 460 3.48 7.61 -17.69
N LYS A 461 2.15 7.72 -17.64
CA LYS A 461 1.37 8.57 -18.56
C LYS A 461 1.82 10.03 -18.46
N SER A 462 2.06 10.51 -17.24
CA SER A 462 2.52 11.87 -16.93
C SER A 462 3.22 11.87 -15.56
N ALA A 463 4.12 12.80 -15.32
CA ALA A 463 4.66 13.05 -14.01
C ALA A 463 3.57 13.60 -13.07
N VAL A 464 3.65 13.24 -11.78
CA VAL A 464 2.73 13.70 -10.74
C VAL A 464 3.49 14.51 -9.71
N ALA A 465 3.02 15.72 -9.44
CA ALA A 465 3.51 16.52 -8.32
C ALA A 465 2.43 16.73 -7.26
N GLY A 466 2.87 16.98 -6.04
CA GLY A 466 1.98 17.26 -4.91
C GLY A 466 2.37 18.54 -4.18
N VAL A 467 1.37 19.31 -3.75
CA VAL A 467 1.51 20.54 -2.97
C VAL A 467 0.55 20.53 -1.79
N ALA A 468 0.99 21.08 -0.65
CA ALA A 468 0.13 21.28 0.51
C ALA A 468 -0.25 22.75 0.62
N MET A 469 -1.53 22.98 0.72
CA MET A 469 -2.15 24.28 0.89
C MET A 469 -2.64 24.43 2.34
N GLY A 470 -2.62 25.63 2.87
CA GLY A 470 -3.19 25.99 4.16
C GLY A 470 -4.16 27.13 4.03
N LEU A 471 -4.97 27.30 5.06
CA LEU A 471 -5.88 28.43 5.22
C LEU A 471 -5.73 28.98 6.62
N VAL A 472 -5.68 30.31 6.74
CA VAL A 472 -5.87 31.02 7.99
C VAL A 472 -7.08 31.93 7.80
N LYS A 473 -8.09 31.82 8.68
CA LYS A 473 -9.36 32.55 8.57
C LYS A 473 -9.69 33.21 9.91
N GLU A 474 -9.93 34.51 9.88
CA GLU A 474 -10.40 35.31 11.02
C GLU A 474 -11.65 36.11 10.62
N GLY A 475 -12.80 35.65 11.09
CA GLY A 475 -14.08 36.22 10.67
C GLY A 475 -14.29 36.10 9.17
N GLU A 476 -14.39 37.20 8.45
CA GLU A 476 -14.54 37.25 6.99
C GLU A 476 -13.20 37.36 6.27
N GLN A 477 -12.10 37.63 6.98
CA GLN A 477 -10.77 37.69 6.38
C GLN A 477 -10.14 36.31 6.33
N TYR A 478 -9.47 36.01 5.23
CA TYR A 478 -8.74 34.76 5.08
C TYR A 478 -7.48 34.91 4.22
N ALA A 479 -6.56 33.98 4.39
CA ALA A 479 -5.33 33.86 3.60
C ALA A 479 -5.13 32.41 3.21
N ILE A 480 -4.92 32.16 1.92
CA ILE A 480 -4.57 30.83 1.37
C ILE A 480 -3.07 30.80 1.19
N LEU A 481 -2.42 29.78 1.76
CA LEU A 481 -0.97 29.61 1.76
C LEU A 481 -0.58 28.41 0.92
N THR A 482 0.36 28.59 -0.03
CA THR A 482 0.93 27.51 -0.82
C THR A 482 2.17 26.94 -0.12
N ASP A 483 2.34 25.64 -0.18
CA ASP A 483 3.49 24.92 0.38
C ASP A 483 3.71 25.25 1.86
N ILE A 484 2.72 24.84 2.69
CA ILE A 484 2.74 25.13 4.12
C ILE A 484 3.90 24.46 4.85
N ALA A 485 4.55 25.20 5.72
CA ALA A 485 5.53 24.70 6.68
C ALA A 485 4.85 24.13 7.94
N GLY A 486 5.62 23.44 8.81
CA GLY A 486 5.04 22.76 9.97
C GLY A 486 4.28 23.66 10.95
N ALA A 487 4.69 24.92 11.14
CA ALA A 487 3.97 25.89 11.97
C ALA A 487 2.63 26.31 11.31
N GLU A 488 2.61 26.47 10.01
CA GLU A 488 1.41 26.83 9.22
C GLU A 488 0.39 25.69 9.18
N ASP A 489 0.85 24.43 9.11
CA ASP A 489 0.00 23.23 9.26
C ASP A 489 -0.60 23.13 10.68
N HIS A 490 0.20 23.46 11.72
CA HIS A 490 -0.23 23.33 13.10
C HIS A 490 -1.28 24.39 13.50
N TYR A 491 -1.05 25.66 13.16
CA TYR A 491 -1.89 26.80 13.55
C TYR A 491 -2.91 27.25 12.51
N GLY A 492 -2.85 26.71 11.30
CA GLY A 492 -3.81 26.95 10.24
C GLY A 492 -5.13 26.20 10.44
N ASP A 493 -6.16 26.66 9.76
CA ASP A 493 -7.54 26.18 9.84
C ASP A 493 -7.88 25.06 8.84
N MET A 494 -7.03 24.85 7.85
CA MET A 494 -7.18 23.82 6.83
C MET A 494 -5.80 23.25 6.46
N ASP A 495 -5.71 21.94 6.36
CA ASP A 495 -4.63 21.19 5.71
C ASP A 495 -5.17 20.56 4.43
N PHE A 496 -4.71 21.04 3.28
CA PHE A 496 -5.24 20.70 2.00
C PHE A 496 -4.14 20.22 1.05
N LYS A 497 -4.05 18.91 0.84
CA LYS A 497 -3.05 18.29 -0.02
C LYS A 497 -3.65 18.01 -1.38
N VAL A 498 -3.01 18.51 -2.44
CA VAL A 498 -3.43 18.33 -3.83
C VAL A 498 -2.29 17.73 -4.62
N ALA A 499 -2.54 16.58 -5.24
CA ALA A 499 -1.61 15.93 -6.16
C ALA A 499 -2.24 15.80 -7.56
N GLY A 500 -1.42 15.88 -8.59
CA GLY A 500 -1.88 15.74 -9.96
C GLY A 500 -0.80 15.94 -11.01
N THR A 501 -1.21 15.75 -12.25
CA THR A 501 -0.42 15.98 -13.45
C THR A 501 -0.61 17.40 -13.98
N LYS A 502 -0.11 17.70 -15.18
CA LYS A 502 -0.42 18.95 -15.89
C LYS A 502 -1.91 19.05 -16.25
N ASP A 503 -2.55 17.91 -16.52
CA ASP A 503 -3.91 17.85 -17.07
C ASP A 503 -4.99 17.88 -15.98
N GLY A 504 -4.72 17.32 -14.79
CA GLY A 504 -5.73 17.29 -13.74
C GLY A 504 -5.24 16.72 -12.39
N ILE A 505 -6.17 16.66 -11.48
CA ILE A 505 -5.98 16.12 -10.11
C ILE A 505 -5.98 14.60 -10.15
N THR A 506 -5.05 13.98 -9.42
CA THR A 506 -4.99 12.52 -9.23
C THR A 506 -5.29 12.11 -7.79
N ALA A 507 -5.01 12.96 -6.80
CA ALA A 507 -5.45 12.75 -5.43
C ALA A 507 -5.61 14.07 -4.69
N LEU A 508 -6.50 14.05 -3.69
CA LEU A 508 -6.78 15.19 -2.85
C LEU A 508 -7.12 14.70 -1.44
N GLN A 509 -6.58 15.40 -0.44
CA GLN A 509 -6.93 15.18 0.97
C GLN A 509 -7.08 16.52 1.66
N MET A 510 -8.23 16.74 2.32
CA MET A 510 -8.51 17.98 3.04
C MET A 510 -9.04 17.68 4.43
N ASP A 511 -8.46 18.34 5.40
CA ASP A 511 -8.90 18.37 6.79
C ASP A 511 -9.20 19.84 7.18
N ILE A 512 -10.39 20.06 7.69
CA ILE A 512 -10.90 21.38 8.07
C ILE A 512 -11.10 21.40 9.58
N LYS A 513 -10.51 22.40 10.24
CA LYS A 513 -10.58 22.59 11.69
C LYS A 513 -11.62 23.62 12.12
N VAL A 514 -12.14 24.42 11.19
CA VAL A 514 -13.10 25.51 11.45
C VAL A 514 -14.34 25.38 10.58
N ALA A 515 -15.45 25.95 11.02
CA ALA A 515 -16.67 26.05 10.23
C ALA A 515 -16.57 27.18 9.18
N GLY A 516 -17.39 27.11 8.11
CA GLY A 516 -17.57 28.21 7.18
C GLY A 516 -16.55 28.31 6.05
N ILE A 517 -15.95 27.19 5.64
CA ILE A 517 -15.22 27.13 4.35
C ILE A 517 -16.26 27.04 3.23
N THR A 518 -16.27 28.07 2.39
CA THR A 518 -17.19 28.18 1.26
C THR A 518 -16.64 27.52 0.00
N SER A 519 -17.51 27.18 -0.95
CA SER A 519 -17.10 26.71 -2.28
C SER A 519 -16.17 27.69 -2.99
N GLN A 520 -16.32 29.00 -2.73
CA GLN A 520 -15.44 30.02 -3.31
C GLN A 520 -14.02 29.88 -2.79
N ILE A 521 -13.83 29.77 -1.46
CA ILE A 521 -12.50 29.55 -0.85
C ILE A 521 -11.86 28.28 -1.41
N MET A 522 -12.65 27.24 -1.61
CA MET A 522 -12.18 25.98 -2.17
C MET A 522 -11.73 26.12 -3.63
N ARG A 523 -12.49 26.83 -4.47
CA ARG A 523 -12.10 27.12 -5.87
C ARG A 523 -10.80 27.94 -5.92
N GLU A 524 -10.67 28.97 -5.09
CA GLU A 524 -9.45 29.78 -4.99
C GLU A 524 -8.25 28.96 -4.52
N ALA A 525 -8.41 28.11 -3.51
CA ALA A 525 -7.36 27.23 -2.98
C ALA A 525 -6.91 26.20 -4.06
N LEU A 526 -7.83 25.60 -4.81
CA LEU A 526 -7.51 24.67 -5.89
C LEU A 526 -6.83 25.38 -7.06
N ALA A 527 -7.27 26.59 -7.43
CA ALA A 527 -6.62 27.37 -8.48
C ALA A 527 -5.18 27.75 -8.08
N GLN A 528 -4.95 28.10 -6.81
CA GLN A 528 -3.62 28.40 -6.28
C GLN A 528 -2.76 27.12 -6.20
N ALA A 529 -3.34 25.98 -5.77
CA ALA A 529 -2.68 24.68 -5.76
C ALA A 529 -2.26 24.25 -7.16
N LYS A 530 -3.07 24.52 -8.19
CA LYS A 530 -2.72 24.26 -9.61
C LYS A 530 -1.45 25.01 -10.01
N ARG A 531 -1.35 26.31 -9.69
CA ARG A 531 -0.14 27.09 -10.00
C ARG A 531 1.08 26.51 -9.28
N GLY A 532 0.94 26.15 -7.99
CA GLY A 532 2.00 25.52 -7.22
C GLY A 532 2.42 24.17 -7.79
N ARG A 533 1.45 23.32 -8.16
CA ARG A 533 1.69 22.02 -8.78
C ARG A 533 2.46 22.15 -10.10
N MET A 534 2.06 23.09 -10.98
CA MET A 534 2.74 23.34 -12.25
C MET A 534 4.19 23.76 -12.04
N HIS A 535 4.46 24.65 -11.09
CA HIS A 535 5.84 25.05 -10.74
C HIS A 535 6.69 23.86 -10.28
N ILE A 536 6.15 22.97 -9.46
CA ILE A 536 6.87 21.77 -8.99
C ILE A 536 7.13 20.82 -10.18
N LEU A 537 6.13 20.59 -11.04
CA LEU A 537 6.27 19.75 -12.25
C LEU A 537 7.38 20.27 -13.17
N ASP A 538 7.45 21.57 -13.41
CA ASP A 538 8.50 22.18 -14.23
C ASP A 538 9.90 21.92 -13.64
N LYS A 539 10.05 21.95 -12.30
CA LYS A 539 11.30 21.60 -11.61
C LYS A 539 11.63 20.11 -11.74
N MET A 540 10.64 19.24 -11.63
CA MET A 540 10.82 17.79 -11.79
C MET A 540 11.23 17.44 -13.24
N GLU A 541 10.55 18.02 -14.23
CA GLU A 541 10.87 17.82 -15.66
C GLU A 541 12.25 18.31 -16.05
N SER A 542 12.78 19.34 -15.40
CA SER A 542 14.16 19.80 -15.63
C SER A 542 15.23 18.77 -15.26
N VAL A 543 14.90 17.78 -14.39
CA VAL A 543 15.79 16.69 -13.98
C VAL A 543 15.53 15.41 -14.76
N ILE A 544 14.27 15.01 -14.88
CA ILE A 544 13.86 13.86 -15.66
C ILE A 544 12.47 14.13 -16.27
N SER A 545 12.40 14.25 -17.61
CA SER A 545 11.18 14.59 -18.32
C SER A 545 10.37 13.37 -18.77
N THR A 546 11.05 12.23 -18.97
CA THR A 546 10.45 10.94 -19.38
C THR A 546 11.10 9.80 -18.63
N GLY A 547 10.41 8.67 -18.56
CA GLY A 547 11.01 7.44 -18.01
C GLY A 547 12.29 7.05 -18.77
N ARG A 548 13.28 6.50 -18.08
CA ARG A 548 14.50 6.01 -18.72
C ARG A 548 14.16 4.89 -19.70
N GLU A 549 14.77 4.91 -20.86
CA GLU A 549 14.59 3.87 -21.90
C GLU A 549 15.12 2.50 -21.44
N LYS A 550 16.20 2.48 -20.67
CA LYS A 550 16.82 1.27 -20.17
C LYS A 550 16.53 1.10 -18.68
N ILE A 551 15.90 0.00 -18.32
CA ILE A 551 15.74 -0.39 -16.91
C ILE A 551 17.07 -0.80 -16.30
N SER A 552 17.18 -0.74 -14.96
CA SER A 552 18.36 -1.15 -14.19
C SER A 552 18.80 -2.57 -14.57
N ASP A 553 20.11 -2.81 -14.61
CA ASP A 553 20.66 -4.15 -14.87
C ASP A 553 20.36 -5.13 -13.71
N PHE A 554 19.96 -4.63 -12.55
CA PHE A 554 19.52 -5.42 -11.39
C PHE A 554 18.03 -5.77 -11.42
N ALA A 555 17.24 -5.10 -12.26
CA ALA A 555 15.82 -5.38 -12.41
C ALA A 555 15.58 -6.65 -13.23
N PRO A 556 14.57 -7.46 -12.91
CA PRO A 556 14.21 -8.61 -13.70
C PRO A 556 13.77 -8.17 -15.11
N ARG A 557 14.26 -8.86 -16.14
CA ARG A 557 13.81 -8.66 -17.54
C ARG A 557 12.84 -9.77 -17.90
N PHE A 558 11.76 -9.43 -18.61
CA PHE A 558 10.82 -10.41 -19.12
C PHE A 558 11.19 -10.83 -20.52
N TYR A 559 11.22 -12.16 -20.71
CA TYR A 559 11.35 -12.82 -22.01
C TYR A 559 10.06 -13.60 -22.24
N THR A 560 9.41 -13.37 -23.36
CA THR A 560 8.16 -14.07 -23.69
C THR A 560 8.38 -15.08 -24.79
N VAL A 561 7.77 -16.25 -24.65
CA VAL A 561 7.72 -17.27 -25.69
C VAL A 561 6.30 -17.82 -25.79
N GLN A 562 5.79 -17.91 -27.02
CA GLN A 562 4.50 -18.52 -27.29
C GLN A 562 4.68 -20.03 -27.51
N ILE A 563 4.00 -20.83 -26.71
CA ILE A 563 3.99 -22.30 -26.89
C ILE A 563 2.57 -22.76 -27.28
N PRO A 564 2.45 -23.95 -27.95
CA PRO A 564 1.15 -24.54 -28.18
C PRO A 564 0.43 -24.87 -26.87
N VAL A 565 -0.90 -24.60 -26.82
CA VAL A 565 -1.70 -24.77 -25.61
C VAL A 565 -1.70 -26.20 -25.05
N ASP A 566 -1.63 -27.20 -25.95
CA ASP A 566 -1.51 -28.61 -25.60
C ASP A 566 -0.17 -28.94 -24.89
N LYS A 567 0.88 -28.14 -25.12
CA LYS A 567 2.21 -28.26 -24.50
C LYS A 567 2.33 -27.63 -23.11
N ILE A 568 1.36 -26.84 -22.68
CA ILE A 568 1.34 -26.24 -21.33
C ILE A 568 1.48 -27.33 -20.26
N ARG A 569 0.76 -28.45 -20.43
CA ARG A 569 0.78 -29.58 -19.49
C ARG A 569 2.16 -30.22 -19.41
N ASP A 570 2.89 -30.33 -20.55
CA ASP A 570 4.23 -30.90 -20.63
C ASP A 570 5.24 -29.97 -19.91
N LEU A 571 5.12 -28.64 -20.10
CA LEU A 571 5.96 -27.63 -19.45
C LEU A 571 5.72 -27.59 -17.92
N ILE A 572 4.49 -27.66 -17.48
CA ILE A 572 4.17 -27.69 -16.04
C ILE A 572 4.60 -29.04 -15.44
N GLY A 573 4.36 -30.15 -16.14
CA GLY A 573 4.64 -31.49 -15.67
C GLY A 573 3.74 -31.98 -14.52
N PRO A 574 3.78 -33.27 -14.15
CA PRO A 574 2.95 -33.83 -13.08
C PRO A 574 3.18 -33.12 -11.76
N GLY A 575 2.11 -32.45 -11.21
CA GLY A 575 2.15 -31.71 -9.97
C GLY A 575 3.15 -30.54 -9.98
N GLY A 576 3.47 -29.97 -11.15
CA GLY A 576 4.38 -28.83 -11.29
C GLY A 576 5.87 -29.20 -11.18
N LYS A 577 6.24 -30.46 -11.32
CA LYS A 577 7.63 -30.90 -11.13
C LYS A 577 8.58 -30.37 -12.21
N MET A 578 8.12 -30.31 -13.48
CA MET A 578 8.97 -29.88 -14.57
C MET A 578 9.31 -28.38 -14.47
N ILE A 579 8.31 -27.58 -14.33
CA ILE A 579 8.51 -26.12 -14.19
C ILE A 579 9.38 -25.79 -12.95
N ARG A 580 9.17 -26.45 -11.81
CA ARG A 580 10.03 -26.29 -10.63
C ARG A 580 11.47 -26.70 -10.90
N SER A 581 11.69 -27.78 -11.63
CA SER A 581 13.03 -28.23 -12.01
C SER A 581 13.75 -27.20 -12.89
N ILE A 582 13.05 -26.57 -13.84
CA ILE A 582 13.62 -25.49 -14.66
C ILE A 582 14.00 -24.29 -13.78
N VAL A 583 13.09 -23.87 -12.88
CA VAL A 583 13.34 -22.78 -11.93
C VAL A 583 14.55 -23.08 -11.03
N GLU A 584 14.65 -24.29 -10.47
CA GLU A 584 15.78 -24.71 -9.63
C GLU A 584 17.11 -24.74 -10.38
N GLN A 585 17.11 -25.15 -11.65
CA GLN A 585 18.32 -25.24 -12.46
C GLN A 585 18.83 -23.90 -13.00
N THR A 586 17.95 -22.93 -13.16
CA THR A 586 18.24 -21.65 -13.82
C THR A 586 18.09 -20.45 -12.92
N GLY A 587 17.37 -20.55 -11.79
CA GLY A 587 17.09 -19.43 -10.90
C GLY A 587 16.11 -18.39 -11.46
N VAL A 588 15.48 -18.64 -12.62
CA VAL A 588 14.49 -17.74 -13.23
C VAL A 588 13.12 -17.91 -12.59
N LYS A 589 12.23 -16.92 -12.76
CA LYS A 589 10.80 -17.07 -12.48
C LYS A 589 10.07 -17.33 -13.80
N ILE A 590 9.11 -18.26 -13.81
CA ILE A 590 8.35 -18.66 -15.00
C ILE A 590 6.86 -18.55 -14.68
N ASP A 591 6.14 -17.80 -15.50
CA ASP A 591 4.68 -17.68 -15.45
C ASP A 591 4.10 -18.19 -16.77
N VAL A 592 3.03 -19.01 -16.70
CA VAL A 592 2.42 -19.67 -17.86
C VAL A 592 0.95 -19.31 -17.90
N GLU A 593 0.54 -18.65 -18.97
CA GLU A 593 -0.87 -18.32 -19.21
C GLU A 593 -1.60 -19.42 -19.95
N ASP A 594 -2.91 -19.51 -19.76
CA ASP A 594 -3.78 -20.47 -20.46
C ASP A 594 -3.79 -20.28 -21.98
N SER A 595 -3.38 -19.09 -22.46
CA SER A 595 -3.17 -18.78 -23.88
C SER A 595 -1.96 -19.46 -24.51
N GLY A 596 -1.09 -20.05 -23.69
CA GLY A 596 0.21 -20.59 -24.09
C GLY A 596 1.33 -19.55 -24.09
N LEU A 597 1.07 -18.34 -23.63
CA LEU A 597 2.12 -17.33 -23.43
C LEU A 597 2.91 -17.67 -22.16
N VAL A 598 4.21 -17.91 -22.33
CA VAL A 598 5.15 -18.16 -21.22
C VAL A 598 6.01 -16.93 -21.01
N LYS A 599 5.99 -16.40 -19.79
CA LYS A 599 6.81 -15.26 -19.36
C LYS A 599 7.95 -15.77 -18.47
N VAL A 600 9.19 -15.56 -18.89
CA VAL A 600 10.39 -15.89 -18.13
C VAL A 600 11.02 -14.62 -17.62
N ALA A 601 11.15 -14.47 -16.31
CA ALA A 601 11.73 -13.29 -15.68
C ALA A 601 13.08 -13.61 -15.02
N SER A 602 14.12 -12.84 -15.36
CA SER A 602 15.47 -12.98 -14.80
C SER A 602 16.25 -11.67 -14.91
N SER A 603 17.06 -11.37 -13.89
CA SER A 603 18.09 -10.33 -13.95
C SER A 603 19.36 -10.80 -14.67
N ASP A 604 19.57 -12.13 -14.82
CA ASP A 604 20.69 -12.73 -15.51
C ASP A 604 20.28 -13.25 -16.89
N GLN A 605 20.88 -12.68 -17.94
CA GLN A 605 20.58 -13.02 -19.33
C GLN A 605 20.97 -14.46 -19.68
N ALA A 606 22.05 -15.00 -19.11
CA ALA A 606 22.49 -16.38 -19.38
C ALA A 606 21.50 -17.40 -18.79
N SER A 607 21.02 -17.15 -17.60
CA SER A 607 19.98 -17.94 -16.93
C SER A 607 18.66 -17.93 -17.73
N ALA A 608 18.26 -16.75 -18.22
CA ALA A 608 17.06 -16.61 -19.06
C ALA A 608 17.21 -17.39 -20.37
N ALA A 609 18.34 -17.26 -21.05
CA ALA A 609 18.59 -17.98 -22.30
C ALA A 609 18.55 -19.50 -22.11
N LYS A 610 19.16 -20.02 -21.03
CA LYS A 610 19.11 -21.43 -20.66
C LYS A 610 17.69 -21.93 -20.40
N ALA A 611 16.89 -21.14 -19.67
CA ALA A 611 15.49 -21.48 -19.40
C ALA A 611 14.65 -21.49 -20.67
N LEU A 612 14.81 -20.50 -21.54
CA LEU A 612 14.13 -20.45 -22.85
C LEU A 612 14.52 -21.60 -23.75
N GLN A 613 15.78 -22.02 -23.72
CA GLN A 613 16.23 -23.21 -24.45
C GLN A 613 15.53 -24.47 -23.92
N ILE A 614 15.51 -24.71 -22.62
CA ILE A 614 14.84 -25.85 -22.02
C ILE A 614 13.33 -25.83 -22.34
N ILE A 615 12.68 -24.69 -22.27
CA ILE A 615 11.25 -24.51 -22.61
C ILE A 615 11.05 -24.83 -24.10
N GLY A 616 11.90 -24.30 -24.97
CA GLY A 616 11.87 -24.59 -26.41
C GLY A 616 12.03 -26.09 -26.73
N ASP A 617 12.99 -26.77 -26.09
CA ASP A 617 13.23 -28.21 -26.27
C ASP A 617 12.03 -29.04 -25.79
N LEU A 618 11.39 -28.69 -24.68
CA LEU A 618 10.23 -29.40 -24.13
C LEU A 618 8.93 -29.17 -24.94
N THR A 619 8.81 -28.01 -25.57
CA THR A 619 7.59 -27.62 -26.30
C THR A 619 7.73 -27.71 -27.80
N ALA A 620 8.92 -28.15 -28.29
CA ALA A 620 9.19 -28.33 -29.70
C ALA A 620 8.17 -29.29 -30.35
N THR A 621 7.69 -28.90 -31.51
CA THR A 621 6.80 -29.74 -32.34
C THR A 621 7.48 -30.07 -33.63
N ALA A 622 7.20 -31.29 -34.17
CA ALA A 622 7.75 -31.72 -35.44
C ALA A 622 7.16 -30.92 -36.60
N GLU A 623 8.00 -30.24 -37.35
CA GLU A 623 7.62 -29.43 -38.51
C GLU A 623 7.79 -30.23 -39.81
N VAL A 624 6.74 -30.25 -40.65
CA VAL A 624 6.78 -30.87 -41.95
C VAL A 624 7.84 -30.22 -42.83
N GLY A 625 8.71 -31.04 -43.47
CA GLY A 625 9.78 -30.57 -44.31
C GLY A 625 11.10 -30.27 -43.61
N LYS A 626 11.14 -30.23 -42.30
CA LYS A 626 12.34 -29.96 -41.49
C LYS A 626 13.14 -31.25 -41.27
N THR A 627 14.46 -31.12 -41.22
CA THR A 627 15.37 -32.22 -40.98
C THR A 627 15.81 -32.26 -39.53
N TYR A 628 15.76 -33.43 -38.91
CA TYR A 628 16.14 -33.70 -37.52
C TYR A 628 17.22 -34.77 -37.46
N LEU A 629 18.15 -34.65 -36.54
CA LEU A 629 19.05 -35.74 -36.16
C LEU A 629 18.35 -36.52 -35.03
N GLY A 630 17.70 -37.64 -35.41
CA GLY A 630 16.96 -38.44 -34.45
C GLY A 630 17.74 -39.69 -34.01
N LYS A 631 17.34 -40.28 -32.88
CA LYS A 631 17.89 -41.50 -32.33
C LYS A 631 16.91 -42.65 -32.55
N VAL A 632 17.36 -43.77 -33.09
CA VAL A 632 16.53 -44.98 -33.24
C VAL A 632 16.19 -45.55 -31.86
N THR A 633 14.91 -45.52 -31.49
CA THR A 633 14.41 -46.02 -30.20
C THR A 633 13.99 -47.47 -30.28
N ARG A 634 13.42 -47.91 -31.41
CA ARG A 634 12.93 -49.27 -31.61
C ARG A 634 12.89 -49.64 -33.10
N LEU A 635 13.23 -50.89 -33.40
CA LEU A 635 13.10 -51.45 -34.71
C LEU A 635 11.88 -52.40 -34.84
N ALA A 636 11.18 -52.32 -35.97
CA ALA A 636 10.05 -53.16 -36.33
C ALA A 636 10.23 -53.64 -37.76
N ASP A 637 9.63 -54.78 -38.20
CA ASP A 637 9.78 -55.35 -39.52
C ASP A 637 9.35 -54.42 -40.67
N PHE A 638 8.51 -53.39 -40.36
CA PHE A 638 8.07 -52.42 -41.37
C PHE A 638 8.81 -51.07 -41.29
N GLY A 639 9.73 -50.88 -40.33
CA GLY A 639 10.46 -49.58 -40.18
C GLY A 639 11.12 -49.42 -38.84
N ALA A 640 11.71 -48.24 -38.61
CA ALA A 640 12.29 -47.80 -37.35
C ALA A 640 11.49 -46.66 -36.69
N PHE A 641 11.33 -46.73 -35.38
CA PHE A 641 10.90 -45.60 -34.61
C PHE A 641 12.12 -44.76 -34.25
N VAL A 642 12.05 -43.48 -34.60
CA VAL A 642 13.16 -42.54 -34.40
C VAL A 642 12.68 -41.38 -33.58
N GLU A 643 13.27 -41.18 -32.40
CA GLU A 643 13.03 -40.02 -31.55
C GLU A 643 13.71 -38.81 -32.20
N ILE A 644 12.91 -37.91 -32.73
CA ILE A 644 13.37 -36.68 -33.42
C ILE A 644 13.39 -35.46 -32.51
N ILE A 645 12.59 -35.48 -31.46
CA ILE A 645 12.51 -34.49 -30.39
C ILE A 645 12.33 -35.30 -29.10
N PRO A 646 12.89 -34.89 -27.95
CA PRO A 646 12.72 -35.63 -26.69
C PRO A 646 11.27 -36.01 -26.41
N GLY A 647 10.99 -37.31 -26.26
CA GLY A 647 9.65 -37.86 -26.06
C GLY A 647 8.74 -37.91 -27.29
N THR A 648 9.24 -37.61 -28.48
CA THR A 648 8.46 -37.60 -29.73
C THR A 648 9.10 -38.51 -30.77
N ASP A 649 8.48 -39.69 -30.96
CA ASP A 649 8.94 -40.68 -31.94
C ASP A 649 8.23 -40.50 -33.30
N GLY A 650 9.00 -40.58 -34.38
CA GLY A 650 8.44 -40.66 -35.72
C GLY A 650 8.71 -42.03 -36.35
N LEU A 651 7.88 -42.45 -37.29
CA LEU A 651 8.04 -43.67 -38.03
C LEU A 651 8.87 -43.44 -39.31
N LEU A 652 10.05 -44.01 -39.36
CA LEU A 652 10.87 -44.12 -40.55
C LEU A 652 10.57 -45.46 -41.21
N HIS A 653 9.63 -45.47 -42.17
CA HIS A 653 9.23 -46.69 -42.88
C HIS A 653 10.42 -47.29 -43.67
N ILE A 654 10.51 -48.59 -43.79
CA ILE A 654 11.60 -49.35 -44.49
C ILE A 654 11.86 -48.79 -45.90
N SER A 655 10.79 -48.35 -46.61
CA SER A 655 10.92 -47.78 -47.99
C SER A 655 11.51 -46.35 -48.00
N GLU A 656 11.62 -45.73 -46.85
CA GLU A 656 12.12 -44.37 -46.69
C GLU A 656 13.48 -44.28 -46.02
N VAL A 657 14.13 -45.39 -45.73
CA VAL A 657 15.47 -45.51 -45.12
C VAL A 657 16.59 -45.26 -46.13
N ALA A 658 16.53 -45.91 -47.32
CA ALA A 658 17.58 -45.83 -48.38
C ALA A 658 16.96 -45.70 -49.78
N GLU A 659 17.76 -45.37 -50.75
CA GLU A 659 17.37 -45.30 -52.17
C GLU A 659 17.23 -46.72 -52.85
N HIS A 660 17.93 -47.73 -52.32
CA HIS A 660 17.82 -49.14 -52.78
C HIS A 660 16.81 -49.92 -51.94
N ARG A 661 16.37 -51.06 -52.40
CA ARG A 661 15.42 -51.90 -51.70
C ARG A 661 16.12 -52.68 -50.58
N ILE A 662 15.66 -52.42 -49.33
CA ILE A 662 16.18 -53.03 -48.11
C ILE A 662 15.34 -54.33 -47.85
N GLY A 663 15.99 -55.46 -47.53
CA GLY A 663 15.34 -56.73 -47.21
C GLY A 663 14.93 -56.78 -45.71
N ASP A 664 15.80 -56.39 -44.83
CA ASP A 664 15.56 -56.26 -43.38
C ASP A 664 16.13 -54.92 -42.90
N ILE A 665 15.35 -54.19 -42.08
CA ILE A 665 15.75 -52.90 -41.55
C ILE A 665 16.95 -52.97 -40.59
N ARG A 666 17.17 -54.16 -39.98
CA ARG A 666 18.30 -54.47 -39.07
C ARG A 666 19.65 -54.50 -39.77
N ASP A 667 19.67 -54.62 -41.12
CA ASP A 667 20.90 -54.55 -41.93
C ASP A 667 21.43 -53.13 -42.08
N GLU A 668 20.51 -52.10 -41.94
CA GLU A 668 20.85 -50.70 -42.17
C GLU A 668 20.85 -49.82 -40.88
N LEU A 669 20.10 -50.23 -39.87
CA LEU A 669 19.93 -49.46 -38.64
C LEU A 669 19.94 -50.36 -37.39
N LYS A 670 20.51 -49.83 -36.30
CA LYS A 670 20.50 -50.47 -34.98
C LYS A 670 19.82 -49.58 -33.99
N GLU A 671 19.24 -50.18 -32.95
CA GLU A 671 18.73 -49.40 -31.82
C GLU A 671 19.85 -48.56 -31.16
N GLY A 672 19.63 -47.27 -30.98
CA GLY A 672 20.60 -46.32 -30.46
C GLY A 672 21.32 -45.51 -31.54
N ASP A 673 21.24 -45.91 -32.85
CA ASP A 673 21.88 -45.17 -33.93
C ASP A 673 21.29 -43.76 -34.09
N GLN A 674 22.14 -42.79 -34.39
CA GLN A 674 21.74 -41.46 -34.79
C GLN A 674 21.55 -41.37 -36.29
N VAL A 675 20.38 -40.99 -36.74
CA VAL A 675 20.03 -40.89 -38.17
C VAL A 675 19.44 -39.52 -38.49
N LEU A 676 19.88 -38.94 -39.59
CA LEU A 676 19.30 -37.71 -40.12
C LEU A 676 18.01 -38.08 -40.87
N VAL A 677 16.89 -37.51 -40.43
CA VAL A 677 15.57 -37.78 -40.99
C VAL A 677 14.83 -36.50 -41.29
N LYS A 678 14.08 -36.46 -42.38
CA LYS A 678 13.20 -35.34 -42.75
C LYS A 678 11.75 -35.72 -42.45
N VAL A 679 11.01 -34.82 -41.87
CA VAL A 679 9.57 -35.01 -41.60
C VAL A 679 8.81 -34.83 -42.91
N LEU A 680 8.09 -35.87 -43.34
CA LEU A 680 7.26 -35.84 -44.53
C LEU A 680 5.82 -35.38 -44.24
N ALA A 681 5.25 -35.85 -43.16
CA ALA A 681 3.89 -35.51 -42.75
C ALA A 681 3.72 -35.70 -41.25
N VAL A 682 2.85 -34.88 -40.63
CA VAL A 682 2.39 -35.00 -39.24
C VAL A 682 0.88 -35.21 -39.28
N GLU A 683 0.41 -36.40 -38.90
CA GLU A 683 -1.00 -36.79 -38.92
C GLU A 683 -1.41 -37.13 -37.48
N GLY A 684 -1.86 -36.14 -36.72
CA GLY A 684 -2.08 -36.31 -35.29
C GLY A 684 -0.78 -36.71 -34.56
N ASN A 685 -0.81 -37.84 -33.83
CA ASN A 685 0.37 -38.39 -33.14
C ASN A 685 1.29 -39.21 -34.01
N ARG A 686 1.05 -39.30 -35.34
CA ARG A 686 1.87 -40.09 -36.27
C ARG A 686 2.72 -39.16 -37.10
N ILE A 687 4.04 -39.25 -36.91
CA ILE A 687 5.03 -38.50 -37.68
C ILE A 687 5.68 -39.42 -38.65
N LYS A 688 5.59 -39.13 -39.98
CA LYS A 688 6.24 -39.86 -41.03
C LYS A 688 7.59 -39.25 -41.34
N LEU A 689 8.64 -40.09 -41.29
CA LEU A 689 10.03 -39.67 -41.49
C LEU A 689 10.59 -40.27 -42.78
N SER A 690 11.56 -39.60 -43.38
CA SER A 690 12.31 -40.08 -44.53
C SER A 690 13.80 -39.70 -44.44
N ARG A 691 14.69 -40.69 -44.47
CA ARG A 691 16.11 -40.51 -44.70
C ARG A 691 16.41 -40.43 -46.21
N LYS A 692 15.63 -41.16 -47.00
CA LYS A 692 15.73 -41.20 -48.48
C LYS A 692 15.53 -39.78 -49.08
N ALA A 693 14.64 -38.97 -48.57
CA ALA A 693 14.43 -37.58 -49.00
C ALA A 693 15.70 -36.73 -48.87
N ILE A 694 16.44 -36.89 -47.77
CA ILE A 694 17.70 -36.20 -47.54
C ILE A 694 18.80 -36.71 -48.49
N LEU A 695 18.89 -38.04 -48.67
CA LEU A 695 19.86 -38.59 -49.58
C LEU A 695 19.65 -38.12 -51.03
N LYS A 696 18.38 -38.02 -51.45
CA LYS A 696 18.02 -37.45 -52.77
C LYS A 696 18.40 -35.99 -52.90
N GLU A 697 18.14 -35.19 -51.87
CA GLU A 697 18.50 -33.76 -51.86
C GLU A 697 20.03 -33.55 -51.85
N GLN A 698 20.78 -34.39 -51.14
CA GLN A 698 22.23 -34.36 -51.16
C GLN A 698 22.81 -34.77 -52.53
N ARG A 699 22.20 -35.79 -53.15
CA ARG A 699 22.60 -36.24 -54.48
C ARG A 699 22.28 -35.18 -55.56
N ALA A 700 21.11 -34.52 -55.46
CA ALA A 700 20.74 -33.41 -56.35
C ALA A 700 21.70 -32.20 -56.23
N LYS A 701 22.18 -31.94 -55.04
CA LYS A 701 23.18 -30.88 -54.78
C LYS A 701 24.59 -31.29 -55.29
N MET A 702 24.94 -32.59 -55.27
CA MET A 702 26.21 -33.10 -55.76
C MET A 702 26.21 -33.35 -57.29
N GLY A 703 25.03 -33.58 -57.88
CA GLY A 703 24.88 -33.86 -59.33
C GLY A 703 24.72 -32.63 -60.22
N GLY A 704 24.70 -31.43 -59.66
CA GLY A 704 24.54 -30.19 -60.42
C GLY A 704 25.79 -29.41 -60.74
N GLY A 705 26.96 -30.07 -60.83
CA GLY A 705 28.22 -29.40 -61.09
C GLY A 705 28.97 -29.95 -62.32
N VAL A 706 28.52 -29.67 -63.59
CA VAL A 706 29.39 -29.50 -64.77
C VAL A 706 28.77 -28.54 -65.77
N ALA A 707 29.55 -27.48 -66.06
CA ALA A 707 29.58 -26.60 -67.25
C ALA A 707 28.59 -25.44 -67.33
N ALA A 708 29.03 -24.21 -67.13
CA ALA A 708 29.47 -23.29 -68.26
C ALA A 708 29.88 -21.93 -67.68
N GLU A 709 30.96 -21.44 -68.24
CA GLU A 709 31.62 -20.16 -68.05
C GLU A 709 30.71 -18.94 -68.24
N GLY A 710 31.04 -17.85 -67.53
CA GLY A 710 30.63 -16.52 -67.88
C GLY A 710 30.43 -15.60 -66.64
N ALA A 711 31.49 -14.85 -66.33
CA ALA A 711 31.51 -13.73 -65.37
C ALA A 711 30.68 -12.56 -65.86
N PRO A 712 30.41 -11.47 -65.14
CA PRO A 712 31.23 -10.95 -64.02
C PRO A 712 30.50 -10.46 -62.76
N ALA A 713 31.29 -10.14 -61.74
CA ALA A 713 31.19 -9.50 -60.51
C ALA A 713 30.17 -8.42 -60.31
N ALA A 714 29.52 -8.40 -59.19
CA ALA A 714 29.22 -7.20 -58.43
C ALA A 714 29.28 -7.48 -56.90
N THR A 715 30.12 -6.75 -56.30
CA THR A 715 30.48 -6.69 -54.88
C THR A 715 29.31 -6.25 -54.04
N ALA A 716 29.17 -6.86 -52.83
CA ALA A 716 28.71 -6.18 -51.64
C ALA A 716 29.31 -6.92 -50.41
N GLU A 717 30.24 -6.24 -49.80
CA GLU A 717 30.91 -6.55 -48.56
C GLU A 717 29.93 -6.45 -47.39
N GLY A 718 30.01 -7.39 -46.48
CA GLY A 718 29.40 -7.36 -45.16
C GLY A 718 30.30 -8.15 -44.21
N GLU A 719 31.31 -7.47 -43.68
CA GLU A 719 32.28 -8.02 -42.74
C GLU A 719 31.63 -8.50 -41.45
N PHE A 720 31.83 -9.76 -41.14
CA PHE A 720 31.78 -10.26 -39.78
C PHE A 720 33.17 -10.24 -39.20
N VAL A 721 33.48 -9.27 -38.35
CA VAL A 721 34.74 -9.24 -37.58
C VAL A 721 34.56 -10.04 -36.30
N ALA A 722 35.21 -11.19 -36.27
CA ALA A 722 35.50 -11.92 -35.04
C ALA A 722 36.69 -11.25 -34.33
N ALA A 723 36.48 -10.71 -33.12
CA ALA A 723 37.57 -10.21 -32.27
C ALA A 723 38.24 -11.36 -31.51
N PRO A 724 39.57 -11.31 -31.33
CA PRO A 724 40.35 -12.41 -30.77
C PRO A 724 40.27 -12.46 -29.23
N VAL A 725 40.24 -13.69 -28.71
CA VAL A 725 40.42 -14.03 -27.32
C VAL A 725 41.90 -13.78 -26.94
N THR A 726 42.12 -12.80 -26.07
CA THR A 726 43.40 -12.62 -25.35
C THR A 726 43.26 -13.20 -23.94
N THR A 727 43.91 -14.32 -23.72
CA THR A 727 44.20 -14.85 -22.39
C THR A 727 45.24 -13.94 -21.72
N GLY A 728 44.81 -13.24 -20.70
CA GLY A 728 45.70 -12.50 -19.81
C GLY A 728 45.55 -13.02 -18.39
N THR A 729 46.49 -13.81 -17.95
CA THR A 729 46.64 -14.20 -16.54
C THR A 729 47.14 -13.00 -15.73
N LEU A 730 46.32 -12.51 -14.82
CA LEU A 730 46.77 -11.56 -13.79
C LEU A 730 46.89 -12.31 -12.46
N VAL A 731 48.14 -12.50 -12.08
CA VAL A 731 48.53 -12.92 -10.74
C VAL A 731 48.49 -11.69 -9.83
N ILE A 732 47.74 -11.75 -8.77
CA ILE A 732 47.80 -10.79 -7.65
C ILE A 732 48.26 -11.60 -6.43
N GLU A 733 49.52 -11.39 -6.04
CA GLU A 733 50.03 -11.71 -4.72
C GLU A 733 49.56 -10.67 -3.72
N GLY A 734 49.19 -11.11 -2.52
CA GLY A 734 48.95 -10.25 -1.38
C GLY A 734 48.05 -10.90 -0.35
N GLY A 735 48.58 -11.83 0.42
CA GLY A 735 47.92 -12.40 1.60
C GLY A 735 47.91 -11.41 2.74
N GLY A 736 46.80 -11.42 3.47
CA GLY A 736 46.64 -10.77 4.76
C GLY A 736 45.49 -11.46 5.49
N ASP A 737 45.87 -12.30 6.45
CA ASP A 737 44.96 -12.96 7.38
C ASP A 737 44.21 -11.91 8.22
N PHE A 738 42.87 -12.05 8.24
CA PHE A 738 42.02 -11.42 9.27
C PHE A 738 41.40 -12.51 10.13
N PRO A 739 41.40 -12.36 11.46
CA PRO A 739 40.85 -13.37 12.37
C PRO A 739 39.34 -13.38 12.37
N ASP A 740 38.79 -14.59 12.45
CA ASP A 740 37.39 -14.91 12.69
C ASP A 740 36.90 -14.28 13.99
N GLU A 741 36.00 -13.30 13.88
CA GLU A 741 35.13 -12.93 14.97
C GLU A 741 33.68 -13.33 14.64
N ALA A 742 33.15 -14.14 15.54
CA ALA A 742 31.85 -14.80 15.44
C ALA A 742 30.71 -13.79 15.37
N GLU A 743 29.87 -13.91 14.34
CA GLU A 743 28.59 -13.22 14.26
C GLU A 743 27.63 -13.68 15.37
N PRO A 744 26.90 -12.76 16.06
CA PRO A 744 25.84 -13.14 16.97
C PRO A 744 24.58 -13.51 16.21
N ASN A 745 24.15 -14.76 16.40
CA ASN A 745 22.95 -15.36 15.87
C ASN A 745 21.68 -14.82 16.56
N PHE A 746 20.89 -14.00 15.88
CA PHE A 746 19.63 -13.40 16.36
C PHE A 746 18.39 -14.18 15.88
N ASN A 747 18.39 -15.50 15.94
CA ASN A 747 17.18 -16.29 15.79
C ASN A 747 16.91 -17.09 17.06
N ARG A 748 16.18 -16.48 18.00
CA ARG A 748 15.46 -17.21 19.05
C ARG A 748 14.12 -16.55 19.34
N ASP A 749 13.07 -17.31 19.11
CA ASP A 749 11.71 -17.08 19.57
C ASP A 749 11.65 -16.75 21.06
N GLY A 750 10.93 -15.70 21.42
CA GLY A 750 10.76 -15.31 22.82
C GLY A 750 9.52 -14.46 23.05
N VAL A 751 8.43 -15.15 23.32
CA VAL A 751 7.36 -14.82 24.30
C VAL A 751 7.16 -13.34 24.67
N ALA A 752 5.98 -12.85 24.32
CA ALA A 752 5.43 -11.59 24.80
C ALA A 752 5.25 -11.59 26.31
N HIS A 753 5.90 -10.65 27.00
CA HIS A 753 5.55 -10.28 28.36
C HIS A 753 4.90 -8.89 28.38
N ALA A 754 3.73 -8.86 29.01
CA ALA A 754 2.95 -7.68 29.30
C ALA A 754 3.76 -6.69 30.16
N VAL A 755 3.70 -5.42 29.80
CA VAL A 755 4.25 -4.31 30.58
C VAL A 755 3.28 -4.00 31.70
N SER A 756 3.70 -4.21 32.92
CA SER A 756 3.04 -3.66 34.12
C SER A 756 3.65 -2.31 34.45
N SER A 757 2.76 -1.43 34.79
CA SER A 757 2.93 -0.04 35.22
C SER A 757 3.94 0.17 36.34
N ASP A 758 4.68 1.25 36.26
CA ASP A 758 5.47 1.91 37.30
C ASP A 758 4.63 2.21 38.56
N ARG A 759 5.19 1.91 39.70
CA ARG A 759 4.86 2.55 40.99
C ARG A 759 6.15 3.04 41.65
N PRO A 760 6.12 4.21 42.30
CA PRO A 760 7.31 4.85 42.84
C PRO A 760 7.81 4.14 44.12
N GLN A 761 9.13 4.06 44.23
CA GLN A 761 9.82 3.59 45.44
C GLN A 761 9.77 4.64 46.54
N GLY A 762 9.24 4.26 47.64
CA GLY A 762 9.39 4.93 48.90
C GLY A 762 10.51 4.29 49.74
N ASP A 763 11.39 5.15 50.23
CA ASP A 763 12.49 4.83 51.16
C ASP A 763 12.07 4.05 52.37
N ARG A 764 12.90 3.05 52.83
CA ARG A 764 13.24 2.84 54.22
C ARG A 764 14.45 1.90 54.43
N PRO A 765 15.13 1.97 55.62
CA PRO A 765 16.60 1.87 55.71
C PRO A 765 17.17 0.57 56.26
N HIS A 766 18.48 0.48 56.14
CA HIS A 766 19.54 -0.34 56.78
C HIS A 766 19.17 -1.41 57.84
N GLY A 767 19.83 -2.58 57.66
CA GLY A 767 20.09 -3.51 58.77
C GLY A 767 20.72 -4.81 58.34
N GLY A 768 22.08 -4.91 58.47
CA GLY A 768 22.82 -6.00 59.16
C GLY A 768 23.02 -7.35 58.50
N ASP A 769 24.11 -7.52 57.80
CA ASP A 769 25.29 -8.37 58.15
C ASP A 769 25.17 -9.91 58.27
N ARG A 770 26.21 -10.59 57.73
CA ARG A 770 26.72 -11.97 57.94
C ARG A 770 26.03 -13.11 57.17
N GLY A 771 26.65 -13.81 56.25
CA GLY A 771 27.93 -14.47 56.32
C GLY A 771 27.80 -15.92 55.89
N GLY A 772 28.64 -16.40 55.00
CA GLY A 772 29.06 -17.80 55.08
C GLY A 772 28.79 -18.72 53.88
N ARG A 773 29.76 -18.82 53.01
CA ARG A 773 30.45 -20.05 52.51
C ARG A 773 29.63 -21.28 52.09
N GLY A 774 29.79 -21.70 50.84
CA GLY A 774 30.53 -22.95 50.64
C GLY A 774 29.81 -24.00 49.82
N GLY A 775 30.43 -24.43 48.73
CA GLY A 775 30.43 -25.84 48.37
C GLY A 775 29.71 -26.25 47.08
N ARG A 776 30.43 -26.33 46.01
CA ARG A 776 30.32 -27.38 44.97
C ARG A 776 30.92 -28.71 45.55
N PRO A 777 30.72 -29.93 44.98
CA PRO A 777 30.42 -30.27 43.57
C PRO A 777 29.65 -31.63 43.40
N GLY A 778 29.38 -31.97 42.15
CA GLY A 778 29.59 -33.35 41.68
C GLY A 778 28.40 -34.22 41.33
N GLY A 779 28.30 -34.56 40.07
CA GLY A 779 28.38 -35.95 39.64
C GLY A 779 27.11 -36.70 39.25
N GLY A 780 26.97 -36.97 37.96
CA GLY A 780 26.89 -38.37 37.52
C GLY A 780 25.54 -39.01 37.26
N GLY A 781 25.32 -39.37 36.01
CA GLY A 781 24.91 -40.74 35.68
C GLY A 781 23.52 -40.99 35.14
N ARG A 782 23.38 -41.15 33.85
CA ARG A 782 22.86 -42.34 33.12
C ARG A 782 21.82 -43.21 33.84
N ASP A 783 20.67 -43.60 33.27
CA ASP A 783 20.47 -44.55 32.16
C ASP A 783 18.94 -44.89 32.01
N ARG A 784 18.54 -45.15 30.81
CA ARG A 784 17.62 -46.14 30.25
C ARG A 784 16.45 -46.76 31.04
N GLY A 785 15.32 -46.88 30.28
CA GLY A 785 14.42 -48.07 30.38
C GLY A 785 12.95 -47.79 30.17
N ARG A 786 12.44 -47.99 29.01
CA ARG A 786 11.59 -49.05 28.45
C ARG A 786 10.43 -49.59 29.28
N GLY A 787 9.24 -49.57 28.65
CA GLY A 787 8.19 -50.62 28.73
C GLY A 787 7.03 -50.24 29.63
N GLY A 788 5.81 -50.39 29.29
CA GLY A 788 5.05 -51.32 28.56
C GLY A 788 3.59 -51.25 28.97
N ARG A 789 2.71 -51.37 28.02
CA ARG A 789 1.45 -52.09 27.94
C ARG A 789 0.49 -52.26 29.17
N GLY A 790 -0.81 -52.05 28.81
CA GLY A 790 -1.95 -52.88 29.29
C GLY A 790 -2.94 -52.06 30.15
N GLY A 791 -4.18 -52.04 29.94
CA GLY A 791 -5.17 -52.94 29.62
C GLY A 791 -6.57 -52.27 29.84
N ARG A 792 -7.48 -52.48 28.97
CA ARG A 792 -8.94 -52.44 29.22
C ARG A 792 -9.35 -53.64 30.08
N PRO A 793 -10.53 -53.68 30.71
CA PRO A 793 -11.90 -53.57 30.18
C PRO A 793 -12.91 -53.00 31.21
N GLY A 794 -14.10 -52.68 30.97
CA GLY A 794 -15.25 -53.27 30.38
C GLY A 794 -16.52 -52.93 31.15
N GLY A 795 -17.63 -52.96 30.47
CA GLY A 795 -18.89 -53.37 31.02
C GLY A 795 -19.96 -52.32 31.29
N GLY A 796 -20.96 -52.24 30.46
CA GLY A 796 -22.28 -52.79 30.55
C GLY A 796 -23.26 -51.68 31.03
N GLY A 797 -24.41 -51.51 30.57
CA GLY A 797 -25.42 -52.14 29.80
C GLY A 797 -26.74 -51.38 29.88
N ARG A 798 -27.48 -51.38 28.82
CA ARG A 798 -28.99 -51.53 28.79
C ARG A 798 -29.85 -50.55 29.59
N ASP A 799 -30.96 -49.98 29.16
CA ASP A 799 -32.03 -50.47 28.27
C ASP A 799 -33.03 -49.33 27.96
N ARG A 800 -33.55 -49.38 26.78
CA ARG A 800 -34.93 -49.18 26.28
C ARG A 800 -35.86 -48.08 26.82
N GLY A 801 -36.50 -47.41 25.85
CA GLY A 801 -37.85 -46.90 26.04
C GLY A 801 -38.33 -45.98 24.89
N ARG A 802 -38.97 -46.60 23.94
CA ARG A 802 -39.93 -46.22 22.91
C ARG A 802 -40.94 -45.12 23.31
N GLY A 803 -41.36 -44.33 22.33
CA GLY A 803 -42.68 -43.70 22.29
C GLY A 803 -42.77 -42.45 21.43
N GLY A 804 -43.10 -42.53 20.15
CA GLY A 804 -43.83 -41.50 19.42
C GLY A 804 -45.32 -41.83 19.46
N PRO A 805 -46.24 -41.18 18.71
CA PRO A 805 -46.19 -40.03 17.86
C PRO A 805 -47.46 -39.11 17.96
N GLY A 806 -47.55 -38.10 17.13
CA GLY A 806 -48.76 -37.36 16.78
C GLY A 806 -48.71 -35.89 17.14
N GLY A 807 -48.89 -34.90 16.34
CA GLY A 807 -49.81 -34.76 15.26
C GLY A 807 -50.58 -33.44 15.49
N GLY A 808 -50.64 -32.56 14.48
CA GLY A 808 -51.73 -31.57 14.40
C GLY A 808 -51.34 -30.08 14.43
N ARG A 809 -51.21 -29.53 13.31
CA ARG A 809 -51.85 -28.33 12.73
C ARG A 809 -52.45 -27.31 13.75
N HIS A 810 -51.98 -26.10 13.75
CA HIS A 810 -52.63 -24.93 13.15
C HIS A 810 -51.64 -23.83 12.94
#